data_d96f3890b6fcff3b8f3f2adf3da78489
#
_entry.id   d96f3890b6fcff3b8f3f2adf3da78489
#
_cell.length_a   1.000
_cell.length_b   1.000
_cell.length_c   1.000
_cell.angle_alpha   90.00
_cell.angle_beta   90.00
_cell.angle_gamma   90.00
#
_symmetry.space_group_name_H-M   'P 1'
#
loop_
_entity.id
_entity.type
_entity.pdbx_description
1 polymer ?
#
loop_
_entity_poly.entity_id
_entity_poly.type
_entity_poly.pdbx_seq_one_letter_code
_entity_poly.pdbx_strand_id
1 'polypeptide(L)'
;EMCIRDSGTSGQLIYKTATQEFIVANDLPIGSWTQLTISAFANGIDVWTNGEKKWIANTGGAVIPETSEPFVIGENFKGRIDEFRFWKTEMPGAEPENLMFRNTVNKFHPKYDDLLFYYKFDQDQCEDIVDYKLAHHGEPTNVTREAVIDNDYFKYRVVTGYSSFVRHCDRLQIDRDMHLMTNDLIFLDAQVSGYTGAVTMTYPDNQGVLSNASYVAEYEGRNGVLHLNGEGAGMNVSEEVLQNTGGLPAMNYATIEAWISIEEWRMGAAIFNKSDESNQFSIKLGDESKKELLVGINGYTYNFENALTAAGWEHIAVSIVSTTGRAISRIRLFTDSGASQTYADNITTIPDEDDFTFMNTSADAVIGENFKGYIDEVAVWGNARTSAQIAQDAAGTSGDLTFPSGGDGAIYLLSYWQFNDADSPGKNTRSWKELLSQIRKMYDGYRGFKIRLGLISSDSENGNKVWPSHISDAAWRERLAADVAELLPYCDGIDVDFEWLYSGDSRWTSGYGPMVEALRAAIPEDKVFSVSLHPVAYFLPTKWIDMPDYYTFQIYGPQVTWFAYDNYVSAYNKFVSWGFPKEKIGMSYPTTATTGSNVTGYKNIVAANPDLSTDANTATMSGSSYTFNGVDCVKDKMNFILEQNSGTVMYFDMGNDVAVSNPLSLIRAANSVISA
;
A
#
# COMPACT_ATOMS: atom_id res chain seq x y z
N GLU A 1 -9.37 -0.58 27.14
CA GLU A 1 -8.00 -0.89 26.72
C GLU A 1 -7.07 0.22 27.21
N MET A 2 -5.90 -0.12 27.76
CA MET A 2 -4.94 0.86 28.24
C MET A 2 -3.54 0.27 28.30
N CYS A 3 -2.52 1.11 28.23
CA CYS A 3 -1.13 0.75 28.55
C CYS A 3 -0.78 1.26 29.94
N ILE A 4 -0.30 0.38 30.80
CA ILE A 4 -0.04 0.68 32.20
C ILE A 4 1.39 0.34 32.57
N ARG A 5 2.07 1.22 33.32
CA ARG A 5 3.36 0.97 33.97
C ARG A 5 3.26 1.25 35.45
N ASP A 6 3.38 0.21 36.28
CA ASP A 6 3.32 0.32 37.73
C ASP A 6 4.71 0.14 38.39
N SER A 7 4.89 0.72 39.58
CA SER A 7 6.09 0.60 40.41
C SER A 7 5.87 -0.21 41.70
N GLY A 8 4.73 -0.89 41.86
CA GLY A 8 4.36 -1.68 43.05
C GLY A 8 5.03 -3.08 43.13
N THR A 9 4.66 -3.88 44.11
CA THR A 9 5.26 -5.20 44.38
C THR A 9 4.36 -6.40 44.10
N SER A 10 3.15 -6.21 43.58
CA SER A 10 2.20 -7.31 43.31
C SER A 10 1.45 -7.05 42.01
N GLY A 11 1.64 -7.92 41.04
CA GLY A 11 1.04 -7.83 39.70
C GLY A 11 -0.39 -8.35 39.59
N GLN A 12 -1.21 -8.22 40.62
CA GLN A 12 -2.57 -8.70 40.58
C GLN A 12 -3.54 -7.68 40.02
N LEU A 13 -4.32 -8.06 38.99
CA LEU A 13 -5.42 -7.28 38.46
C LEU A 13 -6.76 -7.86 38.90
N ILE A 14 -7.63 -7.00 39.41
CA ILE A 14 -8.96 -7.38 39.92
C ILE A 14 -10.02 -6.60 39.12
N TYR A 15 -10.97 -7.34 38.54
CA TYR A 15 -12.21 -6.75 38.01
C TYR A 15 -13.29 -6.83 39.12
N LYS A 16 -13.86 -5.69 39.45
CA LYS A 16 -14.81 -5.58 40.56
C LYS A 16 -16.15 -5.02 40.06
N THR A 17 -17.24 -5.69 40.45
CA THR A 17 -18.61 -5.19 40.33
C THR A 17 -19.14 -4.78 41.69
N ALA A 18 -20.33 -4.23 41.75
CA ALA A 18 -20.97 -3.86 43.04
C ALA A 18 -21.09 -5.05 44.02
N THR A 19 -21.12 -6.27 43.52
CA THR A 19 -21.42 -7.48 44.34
C THR A 19 -20.34 -8.56 44.25
N GLN A 20 -19.38 -8.46 43.35
CA GLN A 20 -18.41 -9.52 43.07
C GLN A 20 -17.04 -8.95 42.71
N GLU A 21 -16.01 -9.70 43.04
CA GLU A 21 -14.62 -9.44 42.67
C GLU A 21 -14.04 -10.65 41.93
N PHE A 22 -13.34 -10.38 40.81
CA PHE A 22 -12.70 -11.41 39.99
C PHE A 22 -11.22 -11.06 39.82
N ILE A 23 -10.33 -11.98 40.22
CA ILE A 23 -8.92 -11.85 39.92
C ILE A 23 -8.72 -12.22 38.46
N VAL A 24 -8.37 -11.25 37.61
CA VAL A 24 -8.30 -11.43 36.18
C VAL A 24 -6.85 -11.60 35.67
N ALA A 25 -5.86 -11.22 36.48
CA ALA A 25 -4.45 -11.57 36.27
C ALA A 25 -3.71 -11.55 37.62
N ASN A 26 -2.69 -12.40 37.75
CA ASN A 26 -1.86 -12.49 38.97
C ASN A 26 -0.40 -12.07 38.74
N ASP A 27 0.00 -11.82 37.50
CA ASP A 27 1.38 -11.75 37.06
C ASP A 27 1.68 -10.57 36.13
N LEU A 28 0.96 -9.46 36.30
CA LEU A 28 1.29 -8.24 35.53
C LEU A 28 2.72 -7.81 35.84
N PRO A 29 3.55 -7.61 34.83
CA PRO A 29 4.93 -7.18 35.04
C PRO A 29 4.97 -5.76 35.59
N ILE A 30 5.78 -5.58 36.64
CA ILE A 30 5.98 -4.29 37.30
C ILE A 30 7.20 -3.59 36.69
N GLY A 31 7.08 -2.28 36.49
CA GLY A 31 8.18 -1.47 35.94
C GLY A 31 8.33 -1.56 34.42
N SER A 32 7.45 -2.24 33.73
CA SER A 32 7.36 -2.28 32.28
C SER A 32 5.98 -1.86 31.79
N TRP A 33 5.89 -1.39 30.54
CA TRP A 33 4.62 -1.14 29.90
C TRP A 33 3.90 -2.45 29.62
N THR A 34 2.63 -2.50 29.96
CA THR A 34 1.75 -3.63 29.67
C THR A 34 0.48 -3.10 29.00
N GLN A 35 0.20 -3.56 27.81
CA GLN A 35 -1.10 -3.35 27.18
C GLN A 35 -2.13 -4.24 27.87
N LEU A 36 -3.26 -3.66 28.26
CA LEU A 36 -4.34 -4.34 28.91
C LEU A 36 -5.64 -4.11 28.14
N THR A 37 -6.30 -5.20 27.74
CA THR A 37 -7.67 -5.15 27.20
C THR A 37 -8.59 -5.98 28.07
N ILE A 38 -9.70 -5.39 28.50
CA ILE A 38 -10.76 -6.07 29.23
C ILE A 38 -12.04 -5.97 28.42
N SER A 39 -12.63 -7.10 28.06
CA SER A 39 -13.91 -7.18 27.38
C SER A 39 -14.92 -7.83 28.32
N ALA A 40 -15.91 -7.04 28.74
CA ALA A 40 -16.98 -7.50 29.60
C ALA A 40 -18.28 -7.70 28.80
N PHE A 41 -18.90 -8.85 28.90
CA PHE A 41 -20.13 -9.22 28.21
C PHE A 41 -21.10 -9.95 29.13
N ALA A 42 -22.31 -10.19 28.69
CA ALA A 42 -23.41 -10.68 29.54
C ALA A 42 -23.07 -11.93 30.37
N ASN A 43 -22.18 -12.81 29.92
CA ASN A 43 -21.85 -14.08 30.56
C ASN A 43 -20.39 -14.24 30.96
N GLY A 44 -19.53 -13.24 30.76
CA GLY A 44 -18.11 -13.40 31.02
C GLY A 44 -17.27 -12.15 30.92
N ILE A 45 -15.97 -12.31 31.17
CA ILE A 45 -14.95 -11.29 31.04
C ILE A 45 -13.75 -11.95 30.37
N ASP A 46 -13.33 -11.37 29.26
CA ASP A 46 -12.07 -11.73 28.61
C ASP A 46 -11.01 -10.70 28.93
N VAL A 47 -9.80 -11.13 29.22
CA VAL A 47 -8.66 -10.27 29.52
C VAL A 47 -7.50 -10.66 28.63
N TRP A 48 -6.91 -9.66 27.98
CA TRP A 48 -5.68 -9.79 27.22
C TRP A 48 -4.59 -8.91 27.85
N THR A 49 -3.41 -9.47 27.96
CA THR A 49 -2.20 -8.73 28.34
C THR A 49 -1.17 -8.86 27.24
N ASN A 50 -0.69 -7.73 26.69
CA ASN A 50 0.20 -7.70 25.54
C ASN A 50 -0.31 -8.54 24.36
N GLY A 51 -1.63 -8.43 24.07
CA GLY A 51 -2.29 -9.15 22.99
C GLY A 51 -2.57 -10.62 23.28
N GLU A 52 -1.97 -11.21 24.30
CA GLU A 52 -2.19 -12.60 24.67
C GLU A 52 -3.36 -12.75 25.64
N LYS A 53 -4.29 -13.67 25.35
CA LYS A 53 -5.42 -13.95 26.21
C LYS A 53 -4.96 -14.75 27.44
N LYS A 54 -4.96 -14.08 28.59
CA LYS A 54 -4.48 -14.66 29.85
C LYS A 54 -5.58 -15.37 30.65
N TRP A 55 -6.82 -14.88 30.59
CA TRP A 55 -7.87 -15.38 31.43
C TRP A 55 -9.28 -15.19 30.84
N ILE A 56 -10.18 -16.13 31.11
CA ILE A 56 -11.60 -16.08 30.76
C ILE A 56 -12.40 -16.44 31.98
N ALA A 57 -13.35 -15.59 32.40
CA ALA A 57 -14.29 -15.91 33.48
C ALA A 57 -15.71 -16.02 32.94
N ASN A 58 -16.41 -17.04 33.34
CA ASN A 58 -17.85 -17.11 33.23
C ASN A 58 -18.47 -16.49 34.50
N THR A 59 -18.85 -15.23 34.42
CA THR A 59 -19.20 -14.41 35.57
C THR A 59 -20.70 -14.45 35.90
N GLY A 60 -21.49 -15.23 35.17
CA GLY A 60 -22.92 -15.36 35.45
C GLY A 60 -23.72 -14.06 35.33
N GLY A 61 -23.27 -13.12 34.49
CA GLY A 61 -23.99 -11.85 34.25
C GLY A 61 -23.31 -10.60 34.81
N ALA A 62 -21.96 -10.61 34.95
CA ALA A 62 -21.22 -9.37 35.24
C ALA A 62 -21.33 -8.40 34.05
N VAL A 63 -22.19 -7.45 34.18
CA VAL A 63 -22.40 -6.38 33.17
C VAL A 63 -21.75 -5.13 33.73
N ILE A 64 -21.23 -4.26 32.86
CA ILE A 64 -20.85 -2.90 33.22
C ILE A 64 -22.13 -2.20 33.68
N PRO A 65 -22.26 -1.82 34.97
CA PRO A 65 -23.49 -1.28 35.51
C PRO A 65 -23.75 0.12 34.93
N GLU A 66 -24.99 0.46 34.67
CA GLU A 66 -25.41 1.83 34.50
C GLU A 66 -25.20 2.58 35.81
N THR A 67 -24.43 3.66 35.78
CA THR A 67 -24.20 4.51 36.95
C THR A 67 -24.20 5.95 36.53
N SER A 68 -24.64 6.82 37.45
CA SER A 68 -24.54 8.28 37.30
C SER A 68 -23.24 8.84 37.88
N GLU A 69 -22.42 7.98 38.49
CA GLU A 69 -21.14 8.41 39.05
C GLU A 69 -20.12 8.73 37.97
N PRO A 70 -19.24 9.72 38.19
CA PRO A 70 -18.16 10.05 37.28
C PRO A 70 -17.26 8.84 37.01
N PHE A 71 -16.80 8.71 35.77
CA PHE A 71 -15.80 7.71 35.40
C PHE A 71 -14.41 8.23 35.76
N VAL A 72 -13.66 7.47 36.56
CA VAL A 72 -12.33 7.85 37.05
C VAL A 72 -11.27 6.90 36.48
N ILE A 73 -10.23 7.46 35.88
CA ILE A 73 -9.08 6.72 35.37
C ILE A 73 -7.89 6.94 36.31
N GLY A 74 -7.30 5.85 36.81
CA GLY A 74 -6.09 5.89 37.63
C GLY A 74 -6.33 6.27 39.10
N GLU A 75 -7.53 6.10 39.64
CA GLU A 75 -7.78 6.34 41.06
C GLU A 75 -6.87 5.48 41.95
N ASN A 76 -6.10 6.11 42.85
CA ASN A 76 -5.09 5.49 43.72
C ASN A 76 -3.99 4.70 42.96
N PHE A 77 -3.90 4.85 41.65
CA PHE A 77 -2.89 4.19 40.84
C PHE A 77 -1.56 4.96 40.92
N LYS A 78 -0.47 4.25 41.15
CA LYS A 78 0.90 4.79 41.13
C LYS A 78 1.65 4.23 39.95
N GLY A 79 1.62 4.93 38.85
CA GLY A 79 2.24 4.48 37.60
C GLY A 79 1.97 5.45 36.47
N ARG A 80 2.15 4.99 35.24
CA ARG A 80 1.86 5.73 34.01
C ARG A 80 0.73 5.04 33.27
N ILE A 81 -0.19 5.81 32.69
CA ILE A 81 -1.29 5.34 31.88
C ILE A 81 -1.23 6.09 30.55
N ASP A 82 -1.41 5.38 29.47
CA ASP A 82 -1.42 5.93 28.13
C ASP A 82 -2.42 5.19 27.23
N GLU A 83 -2.85 5.82 26.13
CA GLU A 83 -3.73 5.20 25.11
C GLU A 83 -5.02 4.58 25.69
N PHE A 84 -5.69 5.28 26.59
CA PHE A 84 -6.90 4.77 27.21
C PHE A 84 -8.10 4.85 26.26
N ARG A 85 -8.74 3.70 26.00
CA ARG A 85 -9.86 3.57 25.07
C ARG A 85 -11.03 2.86 25.71
N PHE A 86 -12.25 3.35 25.46
CA PHE A 86 -13.46 2.70 25.93
C PHE A 86 -14.42 2.46 24.76
N TRP A 87 -14.83 1.21 24.61
CA TRP A 87 -15.63 0.73 23.50
C TRP A 87 -17.00 0.25 23.97
N LYS A 88 -18.05 0.49 23.19
CA LYS A 88 -19.39 -0.04 23.45
C LYS A 88 -19.61 -1.44 22.85
N THR A 89 -18.58 -2.09 22.37
CA THR A 89 -18.64 -3.39 21.72
C THR A 89 -17.59 -4.33 22.30
N GLU A 90 -17.86 -5.63 22.22
CA GLU A 90 -16.86 -6.65 22.50
C GLU A 90 -15.75 -6.60 21.45
N MET A 91 -14.49 -6.76 21.89
CA MET A 91 -13.36 -6.90 21.00
C MET A 91 -13.20 -8.38 20.61
N PRO A 92 -13.39 -8.73 19.33
CA PRO A 92 -13.20 -10.12 18.89
C PRO A 92 -11.71 -10.51 18.91
N GLY A 93 -11.47 -11.76 19.18
CA GLY A 93 -10.24 -12.50 19.38
C GLY A 93 -8.88 -11.86 19.02
N ALA A 94 -8.69 -11.46 17.77
CA ALA A 94 -7.42 -10.92 17.31
C ALA A 94 -7.28 -9.37 17.47
N GLU A 95 -8.37 -8.65 17.76
CA GLU A 95 -8.32 -7.18 17.89
C GLU A 95 -7.44 -6.71 19.06
N PRO A 96 -7.47 -7.31 20.27
CA PRO A 96 -6.56 -6.92 21.34
C PRO A 96 -5.08 -7.07 20.98
N GLU A 97 -4.71 -8.09 20.21
CA GLU A 97 -3.34 -8.28 19.72
C GLU A 97 -2.95 -7.16 18.75
N ASN A 98 -3.84 -6.78 17.86
CA ASN A 98 -3.59 -5.71 16.89
C ASN A 98 -3.50 -4.35 17.59
N LEU A 99 -4.35 -4.10 18.58
CA LEU A 99 -4.40 -2.85 19.32
C LEU A 99 -3.17 -2.61 20.20
N MET A 100 -2.45 -3.65 20.60
CA MET A 100 -1.20 -3.55 21.35
C MET A 100 -0.14 -2.71 20.61
N PHE A 101 -0.12 -2.80 19.28
CA PHE A 101 0.86 -2.09 18.45
C PHE A 101 0.38 -0.71 17.99
N ARG A 102 -0.82 -0.29 18.41
CA ARG A 102 -1.41 0.99 18.01
C ARG A 102 -1.27 2.03 19.09
N ASN A 103 -0.49 3.04 18.83
CA ASN A 103 -0.54 4.30 19.57
C ASN A 103 -1.60 5.28 19.00
N THR A 104 -2.41 4.85 18.04
CA THR A 104 -3.54 5.63 17.52
C THR A 104 -4.62 4.74 16.92
N VAL A 105 -5.87 5.07 17.26
CA VAL A 105 -7.06 4.54 16.60
C VAL A 105 -7.77 5.70 15.91
N ASN A 106 -7.91 5.61 14.60
CA ASN A 106 -8.53 6.63 13.77
C ASN A 106 -9.80 6.10 13.08
N LYS A 107 -10.46 6.96 12.30
CA LYS A 107 -11.72 6.63 11.60
C LYS A 107 -11.66 5.44 10.65
N PHE A 108 -10.48 4.97 10.29
CA PHE A 108 -10.31 3.78 9.45
C PHE A 108 -10.34 2.47 10.25
N HIS A 109 -10.38 2.53 11.60
CA HIS A 109 -10.57 1.33 12.41
C HIS A 109 -11.99 0.79 12.21
N PRO A 110 -12.19 -0.55 11.99
CA PRO A 110 -13.52 -1.14 11.72
C PRO A 110 -14.55 -0.83 12.77
N LYS A 111 -14.10 -0.67 14.01
CA LYS A 111 -14.96 -0.41 15.16
C LYS A 111 -14.88 1.01 15.68
N TYR A 112 -14.39 1.96 14.86
CA TYR A 112 -14.24 3.36 15.28
C TYR A 112 -15.56 4.00 15.74
N ASP A 113 -16.68 3.62 15.14
CA ASP A 113 -18.01 4.11 15.54
C ASP A 113 -18.47 3.54 16.88
N ASP A 114 -17.89 2.43 17.30
CA ASP A 114 -18.13 1.81 18.60
C ASP A 114 -17.21 2.35 19.70
N LEU A 115 -16.20 3.17 19.38
CA LEU A 115 -15.32 3.84 20.31
C LEU A 115 -16.08 5.00 20.94
N LEU A 116 -16.30 4.94 22.28
CA LEU A 116 -17.07 5.96 23.02
C LEU A 116 -16.20 7.14 23.41
N PHE A 117 -15.01 6.86 23.95
CA PHE A 117 -14.02 7.90 24.25
C PHE A 117 -12.60 7.35 24.14
N TYR A 118 -11.67 8.27 23.87
CA TYR A 118 -10.28 7.94 23.62
C TYR A 118 -9.35 9.05 24.13
N TYR A 119 -8.53 8.73 25.12
CA TYR A 119 -7.51 9.63 25.69
C TYR A 119 -6.14 9.13 25.28
N LYS A 120 -5.46 9.89 24.43
CA LYS A 120 -4.08 9.59 24.00
C LYS A 120 -3.04 10.10 24.98
N PHE A 121 -3.38 11.11 25.77
CA PHE A 121 -2.47 11.83 26.68
C PHE A 121 -1.27 12.52 25.97
N ASP A 122 -1.38 12.77 24.68
CA ASP A 122 -0.33 13.33 23.83
C ASP A 122 -0.21 14.86 23.88
N GLN A 123 -1.12 15.57 24.51
CA GLN A 123 -1.15 17.03 24.51
C GLN A 123 0.02 17.63 25.30
N ASP A 124 0.63 18.68 24.75
CA ASP A 124 1.80 19.33 25.37
C ASP A 124 1.46 20.12 26.63
N GLN A 125 0.31 20.75 26.69
CA GLN A 125 -0.19 21.45 27.87
C GLN A 125 -1.72 21.36 27.89
N CYS A 126 -2.29 20.96 29.00
CA CYS A 126 -3.74 20.87 29.13
C CYS A 126 -4.18 21.28 30.51
N GLU A 127 -5.14 22.18 30.53
CA GLU A 127 -6.04 22.29 31.66
C GLU A 127 -6.98 21.07 31.70
N ASP A 128 -7.39 20.55 30.50
CA ASP A 128 -8.25 19.37 30.33
C ASP A 128 -7.54 18.23 29.56
N ILE A 129 -7.88 16.99 29.90
CA ILE A 129 -7.47 15.80 29.13
C ILE A 129 -8.41 15.63 27.93
N VAL A 130 -7.89 15.77 26.72
CA VAL A 130 -8.72 15.74 25.50
C VAL A 130 -9.18 14.34 25.17
N ASP A 131 -10.48 14.15 25.05
CA ASP A 131 -11.08 13.01 24.38
C ASP A 131 -11.05 13.20 22.86
N TYR A 132 -10.37 12.35 22.15
CA TYR A 132 -10.28 12.40 20.68
C TYR A 132 -11.58 12.06 19.95
N LYS A 133 -12.60 11.57 20.67
CA LYS A 133 -13.97 11.47 20.17
C LYS A 133 -14.78 12.73 20.45
N LEU A 134 -14.20 13.72 21.17
CA LEU A 134 -14.75 15.05 21.47
C LEU A 134 -16.05 15.03 22.30
N ALA A 135 -16.35 13.92 22.98
CA ALA A 135 -17.58 13.75 23.74
C ALA A 135 -17.39 13.95 25.25
N HIS A 136 -16.23 13.55 25.81
CA HIS A 136 -16.00 13.45 27.23
C HIS A 136 -14.60 13.88 27.64
N HIS A 137 -14.30 15.17 27.66
CA HIS A 137 -12.99 15.67 28.13
C HIS A 137 -12.81 15.35 29.63
N GLY A 138 -11.61 14.94 29.98
CA GLY A 138 -11.27 14.57 31.35
C GLY A 138 -10.65 15.73 32.13
N GLU A 139 -10.99 15.85 33.43
CA GLU A 139 -10.38 16.81 34.33
C GLU A 139 -9.22 16.14 35.10
N PRO A 140 -7.96 16.65 34.97
CA PRO A 140 -6.81 16.04 35.66
C PRO A 140 -6.81 16.40 37.14
N THR A 141 -6.64 15.38 38.00
CA THR A 141 -6.51 15.56 39.44
C THR A 141 -5.28 14.82 39.98
N ASN A 142 -4.32 15.56 40.53
CA ASN A 142 -3.07 15.00 41.08
C ASN A 142 -2.30 14.12 40.09
N VAL A 143 -2.32 14.47 38.82
CA VAL A 143 -1.58 13.81 37.74
C VAL A 143 -0.60 14.77 37.11
N THR A 144 0.48 14.24 36.56
CA THR A 144 1.46 15.02 35.78
C THR A 144 1.61 14.35 34.44
N ARG A 145 1.75 15.17 33.39
CA ARG A 145 2.13 14.65 32.09
C ARG A 145 3.64 14.45 32.04
N GLU A 146 4.04 13.33 31.52
CA GLU A 146 5.43 13.00 31.26
C GLU A 146 5.57 12.67 29.77
N ALA A 147 6.51 13.29 29.07
CA ALA A 147 6.78 12.93 27.70
C ALA A 147 7.41 11.53 27.67
N VAL A 148 6.78 10.60 27.02
CA VAL A 148 7.31 9.26 26.76
C VAL A 148 8.11 9.34 25.46
N ILE A 149 9.40 9.00 25.53
CA ILE A 149 10.21 8.87 24.33
C ILE A 149 9.78 7.59 23.61
N ASP A 150 9.67 7.62 22.30
CA ASP A 150 9.14 6.52 21.46
C ASP A 150 9.74 5.14 21.76
N ASN A 151 10.95 5.09 22.27
CA ASN A 151 11.66 3.84 22.63
C ASN A 151 11.21 3.23 23.98
N ASP A 152 10.38 3.90 24.76
CA ASP A 152 9.98 3.42 26.10
C ASP A 152 8.75 2.49 26.06
N TYR A 153 7.97 2.52 24.98
CA TYR A 153 6.76 1.74 24.86
C TYR A 153 7.05 0.25 24.72
N PHE A 154 7.56 -0.10 23.60
CA PHE A 154 8.07 -1.43 23.29
C PHE A 154 9.43 -1.16 22.68
N LYS A 155 10.43 -1.93 22.98
CA LYS A 155 11.75 -1.79 22.34
C LYS A 155 11.62 -2.15 20.85
N TYR A 156 11.10 -1.22 20.05
CA TYR A 156 10.88 -1.45 18.65
C TYR A 156 12.20 -1.65 17.93
N ARG A 157 12.29 -2.79 17.28
CA ARG A 157 13.10 -2.88 16.09
C ARG A 157 12.33 -2.26 14.95
N VAL A 158 13.05 -1.67 14.01
CA VAL A 158 12.44 -1.27 12.76
C VAL A 158 11.94 -2.52 12.05
N VAL A 159 10.63 -2.61 11.84
CA VAL A 159 9.98 -3.67 11.07
C VAL A 159 9.59 -3.10 9.73
N THR A 160 10.38 -3.44 8.72
CA THR A 160 10.21 -2.95 7.35
C THR A 160 9.32 -3.88 6.56
N GLY A 161 8.20 -3.36 6.09
CA GLY A 161 7.34 -4.04 5.12
C GLY A 161 7.60 -3.52 3.71
N TYR A 162 7.79 -4.42 2.75
CA TYR A 162 7.73 -4.06 1.35
C TYR A 162 6.29 -4.05 0.86
N SER A 163 5.89 -2.97 0.23
CA SER A 163 4.69 -2.91 -0.59
C SER A 163 5.11 -2.83 -2.04
N SER A 164 5.18 -3.97 -2.70
CA SER A 164 5.61 -4.06 -4.10
C SER A 164 4.59 -3.50 -5.07
N PHE A 165 3.37 -3.18 -4.61
CA PHE A 165 2.31 -2.60 -5.42
C PHE A 165 1.30 -1.84 -4.57
N VAL A 166 0.69 -0.85 -5.16
CA VAL A 166 -0.38 -0.01 -4.61
C VAL A 166 -1.62 -0.78 -4.16
N ARG A 167 -1.77 -2.04 -4.57
CA ARG A 167 -2.91 -2.91 -4.22
C ARG A 167 -3.22 -2.96 -2.72
N HIS A 168 -2.25 -2.67 -1.86
CA HIS A 168 -2.46 -2.62 -0.41
C HIS A 168 -3.13 -1.32 0.05
N CYS A 169 -2.89 -0.22 -0.65
CA CYS A 169 -3.48 1.07 -0.31
C CYS A 169 -4.97 1.12 -0.65
N ASP A 170 -5.39 0.45 -1.72
CA ASP A 170 -6.80 0.38 -2.13
C ASP A 170 -7.64 -0.55 -1.25
N ARG A 171 -6.99 -1.45 -0.54
CA ARG A 171 -7.65 -2.45 0.29
C ARG A 171 -7.48 -2.16 1.77
N LEU A 172 -7.72 -0.93 2.16
CA LEU A 172 -7.70 -0.46 3.54
C LEU A 172 -8.42 -1.39 4.54
N GLN A 173 -9.32 -2.24 4.06
CA GLN A 173 -10.09 -3.16 4.89
C GLN A 173 -9.43 -4.53 5.06
N ILE A 174 -8.63 -5.02 4.09
CA ILE A 174 -8.10 -6.38 4.13
C ILE A 174 -6.74 -6.43 4.82
N ASP A 175 -5.83 -5.50 4.47
CA ASP A 175 -4.44 -5.55 4.91
C ASP A 175 -4.09 -4.47 5.95
N ARG A 176 -5.10 -3.77 6.47
CA ARG A 176 -4.90 -2.71 7.46
C ARG A 176 -4.15 -3.19 8.69
N ASP A 177 -4.46 -4.39 9.17
CA ASP A 177 -3.83 -4.94 10.35
C ASP A 177 -2.38 -5.34 10.11
N MET A 178 -2.01 -5.72 8.89
CA MET A 178 -0.60 -5.89 8.49
C MET A 178 0.17 -4.58 8.56
N HIS A 179 -0.42 -3.49 8.05
CA HIS A 179 0.19 -2.18 8.15
C HIS A 179 0.48 -1.77 9.59
N LEU A 180 -0.39 -2.17 10.53
CA LEU A 180 -0.24 -1.82 11.94
C LEU A 180 0.86 -2.60 12.67
N MET A 181 1.33 -3.69 12.09
CA MET A 181 2.50 -4.46 12.57
C MET A 181 3.80 -4.04 11.89
N THR A 182 3.77 -2.95 11.12
CA THR A 182 4.89 -2.43 10.35
C THR A 182 5.10 -0.98 10.75
N ASN A 183 6.30 -0.60 11.16
CA ASN A 183 6.62 0.79 11.51
C ASN A 183 7.50 1.50 10.47
N ASP A 184 7.85 0.80 9.41
CA ASP A 184 8.63 1.29 8.29
C ASP A 184 8.18 0.61 7.00
N LEU A 185 7.74 1.37 6.03
CA LEU A 185 7.21 0.86 4.77
C LEU A 185 8.11 1.27 3.61
N ILE A 186 8.56 0.31 2.81
CA ILE A 186 9.16 0.57 1.51
C ILE A 186 8.08 0.45 0.44
N PHE A 187 7.74 1.57 -0.16
CA PHE A 187 6.80 1.65 -1.27
C PHE A 187 7.57 1.54 -2.59
N LEU A 188 7.46 0.39 -3.25
CA LEU A 188 8.16 0.09 -4.50
C LEU A 188 7.41 0.69 -5.69
N ASP A 189 7.72 1.92 -6.03
CA ASP A 189 7.11 2.64 -7.15
C ASP A 189 8.12 3.36 -8.04
N ALA A 190 9.32 3.67 -7.55
CA ALA A 190 10.31 4.45 -8.26
C ALA A 190 11.21 3.59 -9.15
N GLN A 191 11.09 3.78 -10.46
CA GLN A 191 11.90 3.10 -11.48
C GLN A 191 13.09 3.97 -11.88
N VAL A 192 14.29 3.42 -11.81
CA VAL A 192 15.52 4.09 -12.24
C VAL A 192 15.91 3.57 -13.61
N SER A 193 16.00 4.49 -14.59
CA SER A 193 16.52 4.14 -15.90
C SER A 193 17.97 3.65 -15.81
N GLY A 194 18.20 2.43 -16.23
CA GLY A 194 19.53 1.83 -16.30
C GLY A 194 20.47 2.58 -17.24
N TYR A 195 19.93 3.28 -18.25
CA TYR A 195 20.70 4.04 -19.24
C TYR A 195 21.11 5.43 -18.74
N THR A 196 20.22 6.14 -18.04
CA THR A 196 20.38 7.57 -17.74
C THR A 196 20.48 7.91 -16.27
N GLY A 197 20.06 7.02 -15.37
CA GLY A 197 19.91 7.28 -13.94
C GLY A 197 18.67 8.11 -13.58
N ALA A 198 17.83 8.49 -14.55
CA ALA A 198 16.60 9.21 -14.29
C ALA A 198 15.60 8.36 -13.52
N VAL A 199 14.88 8.97 -12.59
CA VAL A 199 13.83 8.31 -11.80
C VAL A 199 12.47 8.65 -12.38
N THR A 200 11.64 7.62 -12.57
CA THR A 200 10.24 7.75 -12.97
C THR A 200 9.36 6.96 -12.01
N MET A 201 8.15 7.46 -11.74
CA MET A 201 7.20 6.76 -10.88
C MET A 201 6.27 5.90 -11.73
N THR A 202 5.99 4.67 -11.27
CA THR A 202 5.05 3.77 -11.96
C THR A 202 3.63 4.35 -11.98
N TYR A 203 3.26 5.06 -10.90
CA TYR A 203 1.99 5.76 -10.79
C TYR A 203 2.22 7.27 -10.88
N PRO A 204 2.15 7.84 -12.09
CA PRO A 204 2.53 9.22 -12.32
C PRO A 204 1.64 10.21 -11.57
N ASP A 205 2.20 11.40 -11.28
CA ASP A 205 1.47 12.51 -10.65
C ASP A 205 0.80 13.38 -11.71
N ASN A 206 -0.05 12.79 -12.52
CA ASN A 206 -0.73 13.44 -13.64
C ASN A 206 -2.04 14.10 -13.18
N GLN A 207 -1.92 15.24 -12.52
CA GLN A 207 -3.06 16.07 -12.13
C GLN A 207 -3.64 16.77 -13.35
N GLY A 208 -4.98 16.86 -13.41
CA GLY A 208 -5.67 17.51 -14.51
C GLY A 208 -5.78 19.02 -14.34
N VAL A 209 -5.50 19.77 -15.41
CA VAL A 209 -5.66 21.23 -15.48
C VAL A 209 -6.86 21.55 -16.34
N LEU A 210 -7.86 22.22 -15.76
CA LEU A 210 -9.13 22.52 -16.42
C LEU A 210 -9.03 23.73 -17.37
N SER A 211 -9.68 23.61 -18.54
CA SER A 211 -9.90 24.69 -19.52
C SER A 211 -11.36 24.71 -19.92
N ASN A 212 -12.04 25.83 -19.83
CA ASN A 212 -13.48 25.99 -20.11
C ASN A 212 -14.32 24.84 -19.53
N ALA A 213 -13.94 24.38 -18.36
CA ALA A 213 -14.53 23.28 -17.60
C ALA A 213 -14.67 23.67 -16.14
N SER A 214 -15.62 23.11 -15.43
CA SER A 214 -15.89 23.46 -14.03
C SER A 214 -16.39 22.24 -13.25
N TYR A 215 -16.09 22.24 -11.97
CA TYR A 215 -16.68 21.30 -11.02
C TYR A 215 -18.15 21.58 -10.82
N VAL A 216 -18.96 20.51 -10.76
CA VAL A 216 -20.38 20.56 -10.40
C VAL A 216 -20.63 19.54 -9.29
N ALA A 217 -21.19 19.98 -8.18
CA ALA A 217 -21.35 19.18 -6.97
C ALA A 217 -22.27 17.97 -7.17
N GLU A 218 -23.31 18.11 -8.02
CA GLU A 218 -24.25 17.04 -8.34
C GLU A 218 -24.94 17.32 -9.67
N TYR A 219 -25.04 16.31 -10.51
CA TYR A 219 -25.81 16.36 -11.76
C TYR A 219 -26.46 15.01 -12.06
N GLU A 220 -27.79 15.01 -12.20
CA GLU A 220 -28.60 13.82 -12.53
C GLU A 220 -28.25 12.56 -11.73
N GLY A 221 -28.09 12.72 -10.41
CA GLY A 221 -27.85 11.64 -9.45
C GLY A 221 -26.39 11.22 -9.30
N ARG A 222 -25.43 11.87 -9.97
CA ARG A 222 -24.00 11.69 -9.76
C ARG A 222 -23.42 12.90 -9.01
N ASN A 223 -22.60 12.61 -8.01
CA ASN A 223 -21.95 13.63 -7.18
C ASN A 223 -20.54 13.91 -7.67
N GLY A 224 -20.14 15.18 -7.69
CA GLY A 224 -18.79 15.57 -8.05
C GLY A 224 -18.44 15.26 -9.50
N VAL A 225 -18.99 16.00 -10.45
CA VAL A 225 -18.80 15.78 -11.88
C VAL A 225 -18.10 16.97 -12.56
N LEU A 226 -17.47 16.73 -13.69
CA LEU A 226 -16.85 17.75 -14.51
C LEU A 226 -17.82 18.21 -15.59
N HIS A 227 -18.20 19.50 -15.59
CA HIS A 227 -18.96 20.13 -16.67
C HIS A 227 -18.01 20.78 -17.68
N LEU A 228 -18.22 20.52 -18.93
CA LEU A 228 -17.43 20.96 -20.09
C LEU A 228 -18.30 21.81 -21.03
N ASN A 229 -17.85 23.04 -21.32
CA ASN A 229 -18.64 24.04 -22.05
C ASN A 229 -18.56 23.97 -23.57
N GLY A 230 -17.91 22.96 -24.15
CA GLY A 230 -17.77 22.80 -25.60
C GLY A 230 -16.46 23.34 -26.14
N GLU A 231 -16.48 24.30 -27.07
CA GLU A 231 -15.28 24.78 -27.75
C GLU A 231 -14.19 25.25 -26.78
N GLY A 232 -12.99 24.70 -26.90
CA GLY A 232 -11.86 24.94 -26.02
C GLY A 232 -12.02 24.36 -24.62
N ALA A 233 -13.04 23.53 -24.39
CA ALA A 233 -13.19 22.80 -23.12
C ALA A 233 -12.25 21.59 -23.09
N GLY A 234 -11.85 21.20 -21.89
CA GLY A 234 -11.07 20.01 -21.64
C GLY A 234 -10.36 20.06 -20.29
N MET A 235 -9.86 18.92 -19.89
CA MET A 235 -8.92 18.75 -18.80
C MET A 235 -7.60 18.24 -19.39
N ASN A 236 -6.58 19.06 -19.34
CA ASN A 236 -5.24 18.68 -19.79
C ASN A 236 -4.55 17.85 -18.71
N VAL A 237 -3.94 16.74 -19.10
CA VAL A 237 -3.21 15.82 -18.26
C VAL A 237 -1.83 15.61 -18.88
N SER A 238 -0.79 15.52 -18.05
CA SER A 238 0.59 15.38 -18.52
C SER A 238 0.79 14.18 -19.46
N GLU A 239 1.85 14.20 -20.23
CA GLU A 239 2.26 13.15 -21.17
C GLU A 239 2.40 11.75 -20.51
N GLU A 240 2.66 11.69 -19.20
CA GLU A 240 2.85 10.46 -18.44
C GLU A 240 1.60 9.56 -18.38
N VAL A 241 0.44 10.08 -18.74
CA VAL A 241 -0.77 9.25 -18.89
C VAL A 241 -0.54 8.20 -19.97
N LEU A 242 -0.66 6.94 -19.60
CA LEU A 242 -0.48 5.79 -20.48
C LEU A 242 0.96 5.55 -20.97
N GLN A 243 1.96 6.26 -20.46
CA GLN A 243 3.34 5.86 -20.70
C GLN A 243 3.67 4.57 -19.95
N ASN A 244 4.46 3.72 -20.59
CA ASN A 244 5.04 2.55 -19.95
C ASN A 244 6.19 3.01 -19.04
N THR A 245 5.88 3.45 -17.84
CA THR A 245 6.86 3.83 -16.83
C THR A 245 7.38 2.56 -16.15
N GLY A 246 8.40 1.97 -16.71
CA GLY A 246 9.23 0.85 -16.25
C GLY A 246 8.75 0.05 -15.03
N GLY A 247 8.31 -1.18 -15.22
CA GLY A 247 7.94 -2.12 -14.16
C GLY A 247 6.65 -2.87 -14.42
N LEU A 248 5.74 -2.28 -15.17
CA LEU A 248 4.66 -3.05 -15.78
C LEU A 248 5.17 -3.64 -17.09
N PRO A 249 4.76 -4.87 -17.46
CA PRO A 249 5.10 -5.42 -18.77
C PRO A 249 4.67 -4.42 -19.85
N ALA A 250 5.47 -4.29 -20.90
CA ALA A 250 5.18 -3.41 -22.04
C ALA A 250 3.67 -3.45 -22.33
N MET A 251 3.01 -2.29 -22.23
CA MET A 251 1.55 -2.27 -22.24
C MET A 251 1.03 -2.68 -23.62
N ASN A 252 0.79 -3.98 -23.77
CA ASN A 252 0.07 -4.53 -24.91
C ASN A 252 -1.46 -4.43 -24.73
N TYR A 253 -1.88 -3.85 -23.60
CA TYR A 253 -3.28 -3.79 -23.21
C TYR A 253 -3.58 -2.48 -22.53
N ALA A 254 -4.76 -1.93 -22.78
CA ALA A 254 -5.31 -0.84 -21.96
C ALA A 254 -6.83 -0.88 -21.97
N THR A 255 -7.42 -0.27 -20.97
CA THR A 255 -8.85 0.06 -20.95
C THR A 255 -9.00 1.49 -20.47
N ILE A 256 -9.83 2.26 -21.15
CA ILE A 256 -10.24 3.60 -20.72
C ILE A 256 -11.74 3.59 -20.52
N GLU A 257 -12.14 4.03 -19.34
CA GLU A 257 -13.55 4.06 -18.92
C GLU A 257 -13.93 5.47 -18.51
N ALA A 258 -15.18 5.84 -18.76
CA ALA A 258 -15.76 7.09 -18.34
C ALA A 258 -17.30 7.01 -18.28
N TRP A 259 -17.89 7.80 -17.39
CA TRP A 259 -19.29 8.17 -17.49
C TRP A 259 -19.40 9.50 -18.23
N ILE A 260 -20.34 9.58 -19.18
CA ILE A 260 -20.59 10.78 -19.98
C ILE A 260 -22.08 11.10 -20.00
N SER A 261 -22.41 12.41 -20.04
CA SER A 261 -23.75 12.92 -20.33
C SER A 261 -23.63 14.06 -21.36
N ILE A 262 -24.24 13.91 -22.52
CA ILE A 262 -24.08 14.80 -23.65
C ILE A 262 -25.16 15.88 -23.63
N GLU A 263 -24.79 17.15 -23.43
CA GLU A 263 -25.73 18.29 -23.56
C GLU A 263 -25.93 18.71 -25.02
N GLU A 264 -24.85 18.71 -25.79
CA GLU A 264 -24.88 19.08 -27.21
C GLU A 264 -23.92 18.15 -27.97
N TRP A 265 -24.48 17.44 -28.96
CA TRP A 265 -23.64 16.58 -29.81
C TRP A 265 -22.72 17.43 -30.70
N ARG A 266 -21.42 17.22 -30.57
CA ARG A 266 -20.40 17.88 -31.36
C ARG A 266 -19.52 16.84 -32.03
N MET A 267 -19.66 16.68 -33.33
CA MET A 267 -18.85 15.74 -34.09
C MET A 267 -17.35 16.09 -33.93
N GLY A 268 -16.56 15.12 -33.60
CA GLY A 268 -15.12 15.25 -33.34
C GLY A 268 -14.74 15.67 -31.92
N ALA A 269 -15.71 16.05 -31.06
CA ALA A 269 -15.44 16.25 -29.64
C ALA A 269 -14.94 14.94 -29.00
N ALA A 270 -13.86 15.04 -28.23
CA ALA A 270 -13.24 13.87 -27.65
C ALA A 270 -13.63 13.69 -26.19
N ILE A 271 -13.93 12.45 -25.81
CA ILE A 271 -14.03 12.03 -24.41
C ILE A 271 -12.60 11.89 -23.86
N PHE A 272 -11.72 11.29 -24.64
CA PHE A 272 -10.30 11.16 -24.35
C PHE A 272 -9.49 11.34 -25.64
N ASN A 273 -8.44 12.15 -25.61
CA ASN A 273 -7.54 12.35 -26.74
C ASN A 273 -6.10 12.46 -26.27
N LYS A 274 -5.21 11.62 -26.83
CA LYS A 274 -3.76 11.67 -26.63
C LYS A 274 -3.10 11.46 -27.99
N SER A 275 -2.72 12.54 -28.63
CA SER A 275 -2.26 12.51 -30.02
C SER A 275 -1.10 13.47 -30.25
N ASP A 276 -0.07 13.02 -30.97
CA ASP A 276 0.94 13.84 -31.64
C ASP A 276 0.86 13.62 -33.17
N GLU A 277 1.85 14.13 -33.91
CA GLU A 277 1.89 14.03 -35.39
C GLU A 277 2.04 12.57 -35.87
N SER A 278 2.57 11.66 -35.03
CA SER A 278 2.99 10.31 -35.41
C SER A 278 2.15 9.22 -34.74
N ASN A 279 1.74 9.46 -33.49
CA ASN A 279 1.02 8.48 -32.68
C ASN A 279 -0.28 9.10 -32.18
N GLN A 280 -1.35 8.35 -32.26
CA GLN A 280 -2.67 8.84 -31.92
C GLN A 280 -3.44 7.80 -31.13
N PHE A 281 -4.05 8.24 -30.03
CA PHE A 281 -5.14 7.53 -29.40
C PHE A 281 -6.27 8.50 -29.08
N SER A 282 -7.50 8.18 -29.49
CA SER A 282 -8.64 9.03 -29.19
C SER A 282 -9.95 8.26 -29.12
N ILE A 283 -10.87 8.75 -28.29
CA ILE A 283 -12.27 8.33 -28.20
C ILE A 283 -13.10 9.58 -28.46
N LYS A 284 -13.82 9.64 -29.59
CA LYS A 284 -14.50 10.85 -30.08
C LYS A 284 -15.94 10.58 -30.47
N LEU A 285 -16.78 11.61 -30.39
CA LEU A 285 -18.11 11.58 -30.98
C LEU A 285 -18.04 11.65 -32.50
N GLY A 286 -18.73 10.77 -33.18
CA GLY A 286 -18.86 10.72 -34.62
C GLY A 286 -20.15 11.36 -35.12
N ASP A 287 -20.79 10.74 -36.13
CA ASP A 287 -22.05 11.20 -36.74
C ASP A 287 -23.22 11.05 -35.75
N GLU A 288 -23.86 12.18 -35.41
CA GLU A 288 -25.02 12.20 -34.50
C GLU A 288 -26.17 11.35 -34.97
N SER A 289 -26.43 11.34 -36.29
CA SER A 289 -27.55 10.57 -36.87
C SER A 289 -27.37 9.06 -36.68
N LYS A 290 -26.12 8.64 -36.48
CA LYS A 290 -25.74 7.25 -36.24
C LYS A 290 -25.46 6.95 -34.77
N LYS A 291 -25.49 7.98 -33.89
CA LYS A 291 -25.07 7.85 -32.49
C LYS A 291 -23.70 7.17 -32.39
N GLU A 292 -22.78 7.67 -33.20
CA GLU A 292 -21.51 7.03 -33.48
C GLU A 292 -20.44 7.43 -32.49
N LEU A 293 -19.63 6.46 -32.05
CA LEU A 293 -18.38 6.68 -31.33
C LEU A 293 -17.22 6.25 -32.22
N LEU A 294 -16.18 7.09 -32.27
CA LEU A 294 -14.98 6.87 -33.05
C LEU A 294 -13.81 6.56 -32.12
N VAL A 295 -13.10 5.47 -32.38
CA VAL A 295 -11.83 5.16 -31.71
C VAL A 295 -10.70 5.30 -32.72
N GLY A 296 -9.84 6.30 -32.52
CA GLY A 296 -8.67 6.56 -33.34
C GLY A 296 -7.42 5.92 -32.73
N ILE A 297 -6.65 5.19 -33.56
CA ILE A 297 -5.38 4.58 -33.16
C ILE A 297 -4.40 4.65 -34.31
N ASN A 298 -3.25 5.35 -34.13
CA ASN A 298 -2.15 5.42 -35.08
C ASN A 298 -2.58 5.66 -36.54
N GLY A 299 -3.45 6.63 -36.76
CA GLY A 299 -3.97 6.99 -38.08
C GLY A 299 -5.17 6.17 -38.58
N TYR A 300 -5.53 5.10 -37.88
CA TYR A 300 -6.75 4.33 -38.18
C TYR A 300 -7.91 4.83 -37.32
N THR A 301 -9.12 4.84 -37.88
CA THR A 301 -10.34 5.20 -37.17
C THR A 301 -11.34 4.05 -37.25
N TYR A 302 -11.82 3.61 -36.11
CA TYR A 302 -12.80 2.54 -35.96
C TYR A 302 -14.13 3.14 -35.53
N ASN A 303 -15.14 2.91 -36.36
CA ASN A 303 -16.48 3.50 -36.22
C ASN A 303 -17.42 2.52 -35.56
N PHE A 304 -18.01 2.93 -34.45
CA PHE A 304 -19.02 2.16 -33.71
C PHE A 304 -20.37 2.86 -33.81
N GLU A 305 -21.18 2.45 -34.77
CA GLU A 305 -22.54 2.99 -34.99
C GLU A 305 -23.52 2.48 -33.91
N ASN A 306 -24.49 3.33 -33.54
CA ASN A 306 -25.47 3.05 -32.47
C ASN A 306 -24.82 2.75 -31.12
N ALA A 307 -23.66 3.32 -30.87
CA ALA A 307 -22.89 3.12 -29.66
C ALA A 307 -23.48 3.86 -28.44
N LEU A 308 -24.12 5.00 -28.67
CA LEU A 308 -24.67 5.88 -27.64
C LEU A 308 -26.15 6.12 -27.81
N THR A 309 -26.89 6.38 -26.73
CA THR A 309 -28.28 6.83 -26.78
C THR A 309 -28.39 8.35 -26.81
N ALA A 310 -27.39 9.04 -26.29
CA ALA A 310 -27.31 10.49 -26.06
C ALA A 310 -28.47 11.02 -25.18
N ALA A 311 -28.88 10.24 -24.21
CA ALA A 311 -29.92 10.60 -23.26
C ALA A 311 -29.49 10.27 -21.82
N GLY A 312 -29.10 11.31 -21.07
CA GLY A 312 -28.61 11.14 -19.69
C GLY A 312 -27.20 10.53 -19.61
N TRP A 313 -26.91 9.95 -18.46
CA TRP A 313 -25.60 9.33 -18.22
C TRP A 313 -25.45 7.98 -18.93
N GLU A 314 -24.33 7.80 -19.57
CA GLU A 314 -23.92 6.55 -20.22
C GLU A 314 -22.49 6.20 -19.79
N HIS A 315 -22.26 4.96 -19.40
CA HIS A 315 -20.92 4.42 -19.17
C HIS A 315 -20.33 3.92 -20.49
N ILE A 316 -19.10 4.30 -20.76
CA ILE A 316 -18.33 3.80 -21.89
C ILE A 316 -17.02 3.19 -21.41
N ALA A 317 -16.58 2.12 -22.07
CA ALA A 317 -15.26 1.55 -21.89
C ALA A 317 -14.67 1.11 -23.22
N VAL A 318 -13.45 1.54 -23.51
CA VAL A 318 -12.69 1.11 -24.69
C VAL A 318 -11.54 0.25 -24.21
N SER A 319 -11.60 -1.06 -24.48
CA SER A 319 -10.58 -2.02 -24.13
C SER A 319 -9.80 -2.46 -25.35
N ILE A 320 -8.47 -2.37 -25.25
CA ILE A 320 -7.53 -2.64 -26.35
C ILE A 320 -6.62 -3.80 -25.97
N VAL A 321 -6.45 -4.73 -26.90
CA VAL A 321 -5.56 -5.89 -26.76
C VAL A 321 -4.60 -5.90 -27.93
N SER A 322 -3.30 -5.78 -27.67
CA SER A 322 -2.24 -6.03 -28.63
C SER A 322 -1.52 -7.33 -28.28
N THR A 323 -1.20 -8.13 -29.27
CA THR A 323 -0.37 -9.33 -29.05
C THR A 323 1.06 -9.05 -29.46
N THR A 324 2.01 -9.24 -28.54
CA THR A 324 3.45 -9.06 -28.79
C THR A 324 3.91 -9.77 -30.04
N GLY A 325 4.52 -9.05 -30.97
CA GLY A 325 5.16 -9.57 -32.19
C GLY A 325 4.21 -9.98 -33.31
N ARG A 326 2.92 -9.66 -33.18
CA ARG A 326 1.94 -9.72 -34.27
C ARG A 326 0.88 -8.68 -34.05
N ALA A 327 0.65 -7.91 -35.03
CA ALA A 327 -0.25 -6.78 -35.07
C ALA A 327 -1.73 -7.11 -35.05
N ILE A 328 -2.20 -8.06 -34.32
CA ILE A 328 -3.64 -8.22 -34.14
C ILE A 328 -4.00 -7.70 -32.78
N SER A 329 -4.51 -6.52 -32.80
CA SER A 329 -5.10 -5.93 -31.62
C SER A 329 -6.62 -6.00 -31.78
N ARG A 330 -7.28 -6.28 -30.70
CA ARG A 330 -8.72 -6.16 -30.60
C ARG A 330 -9.05 -4.86 -29.93
N ILE A 331 -9.96 -4.11 -30.52
CA ILE A 331 -10.62 -3.00 -29.86
C ILE A 331 -12.03 -3.47 -29.52
N ARG A 332 -12.37 -3.34 -28.25
CA ARG A 332 -13.71 -3.59 -27.75
C ARG A 332 -14.27 -2.31 -27.19
N LEU A 333 -15.42 -1.93 -27.68
CA LEU A 333 -16.24 -0.90 -27.07
C LEU A 333 -17.33 -1.56 -26.25
N PHE A 334 -17.45 -1.15 -25.01
CA PHE A 334 -18.55 -1.48 -24.13
C PHE A 334 -19.29 -0.21 -23.83
N THR A 335 -20.62 -0.24 -24.01
CA THR A 335 -21.50 0.88 -23.71
C THR A 335 -22.67 0.39 -22.89
N ASP A 336 -23.09 1.18 -21.89
CA ASP A 336 -24.34 0.96 -21.20
C ASP A 336 -25.46 1.59 -22.05
N SER A 337 -26.37 0.79 -22.51
CA SER A 337 -27.53 1.28 -23.28
C SER A 337 -28.68 1.81 -22.41
N GLY A 338 -28.47 2.08 -21.12
CA GLY A 338 -29.43 2.68 -20.21
C GLY A 338 -30.35 1.65 -19.52
N ALA A 339 -31.64 1.81 -19.50
CA ALA A 339 -32.60 1.17 -18.59
C ALA A 339 -32.56 -0.38 -18.45
N SER A 340 -31.76 -1.10 -19.21
CA SER A 340 -31.65 -2.56 -19.13
C SER A 340 -30.27 -3.07 -18.66
N GLN A 341 -29.29 -2.20 -18.39
CA GLN A 341 -27.90 -2.59 -18.08
C GLN A 341 -27.32 -3.64 -19.05
N THR A 342 -27.73 -3.60 -20.30
CA THR A 342 -27.27 -4.49 -21.35
C THR A 342 -26.09 -3.81 -22.06
N TYR A 343 -24.93 -4.43 -21.99
CA TYR A 343 -23.75 -3.93 -22.67
C TYR A 343 -23.71 -4.43 -24.10
N ALA A 344 -23.46 -3.50 -25.04
CA ALA A 344 -23.16 -3.88 -26.42
C ALA A 344 -21.63 -4.10 -26.51
N ASP A 345 -21.24 -5.30 -26.94
CA ASP A 345 -19.81 -5.65 -27.15
C ASP A 345 -19.50 -5.56 -28.66
N ASN A 346 -18.91 -4.47 -29.09
CA ASN A 346 -18.49 -4.25 -30.47
C ASN A 346 -17.00 -4.57 -30.60
N ILE A 347 -16.65 -5.58 -31.38
CA ILE A 347 -15.28 -6.03 -31.57
C ILE A 347 -14.78 -5.62 -32.94
N THR A 348 -13.68 -4.90 -33.00
CA THR A 348 -12.95 -4.56 -34.22
C THR A 348 -11.54 -5.11 -34.15
N THR A 349 -11.04 -5.64 -35.26
CA THR A 349 -9.65 -6.15 -35.39
C THR A 349 -8.82 -5.12 -36.15
N ILE A 350 -7.68 -4.74 -35.59
CA ILE A 350 -6.70 -3.85 -36.24
C ILE A 350 -5.91 -4.68 -37.27
N PRO A 351 -5.69 -4.15 -38.50
CA PRO A 351 -4.87 -4.84 -39.50
C PRO A 351 -3.39 -5.03 -39.08
N ASP A 352 -2.78 -6.05 -39.64
CA ASP A 352 -1.55 -6.73 -39.23
C ASP A 352 -0.23 -5.99 -39.48
N GLU A 353 -0.20 -4.73 -39.96
CA GLU A 353 0.99 -4.21 -40.64
C GLU A 353 1.91 -3.32 -39.79
N ASP A 354 1.53 -2.88 -38.60
CA ASP A 354 2.35 -1.99 -37.80
C ASP A 354 2.63 -2.55 -36.41
N ASP A 355 3.89 -2.49 -36.00
CA ASP A 355 4.31 -2.66 -34.59
C ASP A 355 3.52 -1.68 -33.74
N PHE A 356 2.49 -2.19 -33.08
CA PHE A 356 1.57 -1.40 -32.30
C PHE A 356 2.23 -1.02 -30.95
N THR A 357 3.06 0.01 -31.00
CA THR A 357 3.50 0.70 -29.79
C THR A 357 2.37 1.62 -29.34
N PHE A 358 1.44 1.04 -28.64
CA PHE A 358 0.30 1.70 -28.09
C PHE A 358 0.74 2.85 -27.16
N MET A 359 0.39 4.05 -27.57
CA MET A 359 0.55 5.26 -26.77
C MET A 359 1.99 5.73 -26.44
N ASN A 360 2.93 5.46 -27.29
CA ASN A 360 4.28 5.95 -27.14
C ASN A 360 4.42 7.41 -27.66
N THR A 361 3.43 8.25 -27.35
CA THR A 361 3.43 9.68 -27.73
C THR A 361 3.81 10.54 -26.53
N SER A 362 4.67 11.54 -26.75
CA SER A 362 5.01 12.57 -25.76
C SER A 362 3.94 13.66 -25.62
N ALA A 363 2.81 13.56 -26.34
CA ALA A 363 1.73 14.52 -26.22
C ALA A 363 1.00 14.39 -24.87
N ASP A 364 0.59 15.52 -24.32
CA ASP A 364 -0.37 15.55 -23.23
C ASP A 364 -1.68 14.88 -23.62
N ALA A 365 -2.38 14.29 -22.67
CA ALA A 365 -3.73 13.83 -22.89
C ALA A 365 -4.73 14.95 -22.57
N VAL A 366 -5.85 14.96 -23.28
CA VAL A 366 -6.98 15.86 -23.00
C VAL A 366 -8.23 15.03 -22.79
N ILE A 367 -8.83 15.18 -21.63
CA ILE A 367 -10.14 14.59 -21.28
C ILE A 367 -11.21 15.64 -21.59
N GLY A 368 -12.19 15.27 -22.41
CA GLY A 368 -13.30 16.15 -22.78
C GLY A 368 -12.95 17.26 -23.75
N GLU A 369 -12.02 17.05 -24.67
CA GLU A 369 -11.61 18.07 -25.65
C GLU A 369 -12.80 18.48 -26.55
N ASN A 370 -13.17 19.77 -26.48
CA ASN A 370 -14.31 20.36 -27.18
C ASN A 370 -15.66 19.66 -26.86
N PHE A 371 -15.73 18.84 -25.82
CA PHE A 371 -16.95 18.16 -25.40
C PHE A 371 -17.89 19.17 -24.73
N LYS A 372 -19.18 19.02 -24.97
CA LYS A 372 -20.21 19.81 -24.31
C LYS A 372 -21.18 18.90 -23.55
N GLY A 373 -21.09 18.93 -22.24
CA GLY A 373 -21.79 18.05 -21.34
C GLY A 373 -21.01 17.75 -20.08
N TYR A 374 -21.26 16.61 -19.51
CA TYR A 374 -20.65 16.20 -18.24
C TYR A 374 -19.84 14.93 -18.42
N ILE A 375 -18.74 14.86 -17.71
CA ILE A 375 -17.89 13.65 -17.62
C ILE A 375 -17.65 13.35 -16.14
N ASP A 376 -17.63 12.04 -15.82
CA ASP A 376 -17.36 11.57 -14.47
C ASP A 376 -16.58 10.25 -14.50
N GLU A 377 -15.83 10.00 -13.42
CA GLU A 377 -15.11 8.74 -13.17
C GLU A 377 -14.27 8.25 -14.35
N VAL A 378 -13.35 9.08 -14.83
CA VAL A 378 -12.44 8.68 -15.89
C VAL A 378 -11.33 7.81 -15.34
N ALA A 379 -11.27 6.56 -15.78
CA ALA A 379 -10.28 5.57 -15.37
C ALA A 379 -9.41 5.09 -16.54
N VAL A 380 -8.12 4.96 -16.29
CA VAL A 380 -7.13 4.45 -17.23
C VAL A 380 -6.48 3.20 -16.65
N TRP A 381 -6.64 2.09 -17.34
CA TRP A 381 -6.14 0.79 -16.94
C TRP A 381 -5.02 0.30 -17.87
N GLY A 382 -3.96 -0.29 -17.32
CA GLY A 382 -2.88 -0.94 -18.06
C GLY A 382 -3.17 -2.41 -18.42
N ASN A 383 -4.44 -2.82 -18.43
CA ASN A 383 -4.86 -4.16 -18.86
C ASN A 383 -6.15 -4.10 -19.67
N ALA A 384 -6.43 -5.18 -20.39
CA ALA A 384 -7.72 -5.37 -21.06
C ALA A 384 -8.73 -5.91 -20.06
N ARG A 385 -9.65 -5.05 -19.60
CA ARG A 385 -10.72 -5.43 -18.69
C ARG A 385 -11.72 -6.35 -19.38
N THR A 386 -12.26 -7.28 -18.62
CA THR A 386 -13.32 -8.18 -19.09
C THR A 386 -14.68 -7.48 -19.06
N SER A 387 -15.64 -7.96 -19.85
CA SER A 387 -17.02 -7.46 -19.82
C SER A 387 -17.66 -7.52 -18.43
N ALA A 388 -17.34 -8.53 -17.64
CA ALA A 388 -17.85 -8.65 -16.26
C ALA A 388 -17.28 -7.59 -15.33
N GLN A 389 -16.00 -7.24 -15.48
CA GLN A 389 -15.36 -6.17 -14.70
C GLN A 389 -15.90 -4.80 -15.07
N ILE A 390 -16.04 -4.52 -16.39
CA ILE A 390 -16.62 -3.27 -16.88
C ILE A 390 -18.09 -3.13 -16.45
N ALA A 391 -18.87 -4.22 -16.51
CA ALA A 391 -20.24 -4.22 -16.03
C ALA A 391 -20.36 -3.94 -14.52
N GLN A 392 -19.41 -4.44 -13.76
CA GLN A 392 -19.35 -4.17 -12.31
C GLN A 392 -19.01 -2.71 -12.04
N ASP A 393 -18.07 -2.12 -12.78
CA ASP A 393 -17.70 -0.72 -12.64
C ASP A 393 -18.86 0.21 -13.04
N ALA A 394 -19.56 -0.11 -14.13
CA ALA A 394 -20.75 0.61 -14.56
C ALA A 394 -21.95 0.48 -13.61
N ALA A 395 -22.03 -0.60 -12.85
CA ALA A 395 -23.09 -0.78 -11.85
C ALA A 395 -22.81 -0.01 -10.54
N GLY A 396 -21.58 0.49 -10.36
CA GLY A 396 -21.18 1.26 -9.20
C GLY A 396 -21.87 2.62 -9.15
N THR A 397 -22.13 3.10 -7.95
CA THR A 397 -22.54 4.49 -7.71
C THR A 397 -21.30 5.39 -7.73
N SER A 398 -21.49 6.67 -8.07
CA SER A 398 -20.42 7.68 -8.14
C SER A 398 -19.44 7.59 -6.95
N GLY A 399 -18.16 7.42 -7.27
CA GLY A 399 -17.08 7.36 -6.28
C GLY A 399 -16.56 5.98 -5.90
N ASP A 400 -17.14 4.91 -6.43
CA ASP A 400 -16.76 3.54 -6.09
C ASP A 400 -16.48 2.70 -7.33
N LEU A 401 -15.31 2.85 -7.95
CA LEU A 401 -14.82 1.74 -8.76
C LEU A 401 -14.65 0.53 -7.84
N THR A 402 -15.56 -0.42 -7.97
CA THR A 402 -15.45 -1.67 -7.22
C THR A 402 -14.32 -2.50 -7.82
N PHE A 403 -13.16 -2.44 -7.16
CA PHE A 403 -12.07 -3.35 -7.49
C PHE A 403 -12.53 -4.78 -7.34
N PRO A 404 -12.25 -5.66 -8.31
CA PRO A 404 -12.64 -7.05 -8.20
C PRO A 404 -12.08 -7.62 -6.89
N SER A 405 -12.97 -8.10 -6.03
CA SER A 405 -12.59 -8.73 -4.76
C SER A 405 -11.66 -9.91 -5.04
N GLY A 406 -10.45 -9.88 -4.49
CA GLY A 406 -9.50 -11.00 -4.52
C GLY A 406 -8.53 -11.06 -5.69
N GLY A 407 -8.51 -10.12 -6.64
CA GLY A 407 -7.59 -10.13 -7.78
C GLY A 407 -6.55 -9.02 -7.77
N ASP A 408 -5.54 -9.17 -8.61
CA ASP A 408 -4.50 -8.16 -8.88
C ASP A 408 -5.02 -6.96 -9.72
N GLY A 409 -6.34 -6.76 -9.80
CA GLY A 409 -6.97 -5.77 -10.66
C GLY A 409 -6.54 -4.33 -10.38
N ALA A 410 -6.39 -3.97 -9.10
CA ALA A 410 -6.04 -2.60 -8.71
C ALA A 410 -4.65 -2.15 -9.18
N ILE A 411 -3.70 -3.06 -9.36
CA ILE A 411 -2.36 -2.74 -9.85
C ILE A 411 -2.34 -2.23 -11.30
N TYR A 412 -3.38 -2.52 -12.05
CA TYR A 412 -3.50 -2.09 -13.44
C TYR A 412 -4.26 -0.78 -13.58
N LEU A 413 -4.87 -0.23 -12.53
CA LEU A 413 -5.47 1.09 -12.55
C LEU A 413 -4.36 2.14 -12.41
N LEU A 414 -4.00 2.77 -13.53
CA LEU A 414 -2.86 3.69 -13.61
C LEU A 414 -3.24 5.12 -13.24
N SER A 415 -4.42 5.57 -13.63
CA SER A 415 -4.92 6.90 -13.33
C SER A 415 -6.44 6.87 -13.12
N TYR A 416 -6.93 7.70 -12.20
CA TYR A 416 -8.35 7.78 -11.90
C TYR A 416 -8.74 9.17 -11.44
N TRP A 417 -9.59 9.83 -12.21
CA TRP A 417 -10.16 11.14 -11.93
C TRP A 417 -11.64 10.98 -11.59
N GLN A 418 -11.95 11.15 -10.31
CA GLN A 418 -13.31 10.99 -9.76
C GLN A 418 -14.09 12.29 -9.73
N PHE A 419 -13.42 13.44 -9.93
CA PHE A 419 -13.97 14.79 -9.85
C PHE A 419 -14.69 15.14 -8.53
N ASN A 420 -14.58 14.31 -7.50
CA ASN A 420 -15.27 14.47 -6.21
C ASN A 420 -14.70 15.57 -5.30
N ASP A 421 -13.54 16.11 -5.62
CA ASP A 421 -12.85 17.13 -4.84
C ASP A 421 -13.11 18.52 -5.45
N ALA A 422 -13.93 19.32 -4.79
CA ALA A 422 -14.26 20.68 -5.27
C ALA A 422 -13.05 21.62 -5.34
N ASP A 423 -12.08 21.43 -4.45
CA ASP A 423 -10.86 22.26 -4.39
C ASP A 423 -9.80 21.79 -5.42
N SER A 424 -9.90 20.55 -5.87
CA SER A 424 -8.99 19.93 -6.83
C SER A 424 -9.73 18.99 -7.77
N PRO A 425 -10.60 19.49 -8.66
CA PRO A 425 -11.44 18.65 -9.52
C PRO A 425 -10.64 17.75 -10.48
N GLY A 426 -9.45 18.19 -10.89
CA GLY A 426 -8.54 17.40 -11.73
C GLY A 426 -7.65 16.41 -10.98
N LYS A 427 -7.95 16.13 -9.73
CA LYS A 427 -7.14 15.26 -8.88
C LYS A 427 -7.12 13.81 -9.38
N ASN A 428 -5.91 13.31 -9.68
CA ASN A 428 -5.70 11.89 -9.93
C ASN A 428 -5.52 11.15 -8.61
N THR A 429 -6.52 10.36 -8.23
CA THR A 429 -6.51 9.61 -6.96
C THR A 429 -5.55 8.42 -6.97
N ARG A 430 -4.98 8.10 -8.13
CA ARG A 430 -3.97 7.04 -8.30
C ARG A 430 -2.55 7.56 -8.37
N SER A 431 -2.33 8.88 -8.32
CA SER A 431 -0.97 9.41 -8.29
C SER A 431 -0.18 8.88 -7.09
N TRP A 432 1.12 8.66 -7.27
CA TRP A 432 1.98 8.17 -6.19
C TRP A 432 1.95 9.11 -4.96
N LYS A 433 1.84 10.41 -5.16
CA LYS A 433 1.72 11.38 -4.05
C LYS A 433 0.43 11.19 -3.27
N GLU A 434 -0.68 11.00 -3.96
CA GLU A 434 -1.98 10.77 -3.30
C GLU A 434 -1.99 9.42 -2.58
N LEU A 435 -1.39 8.38 -3.18
CA LEU A 435 -1.26 7.08 -2.54
C LEU A 435 -0.43 7.14 -1.26
N LEU A 436 0.71 7.84 -1.27
CA LEU A 436 1.50 8.07 -0.06
C LEU A 436 0.71 8.89 0.98
N SER A 437 -0.07 9.89 0.54
CA SER A 437 -0.94 10.66 1.43
C SER A 437 -2.01 9.79 2.09
N GLN A 438 -2.62 8.87 1.35
CA GLN A 438 -3.59 7.91 1.88
C GLN A 438 -2.96 6.98 2.90
N ILE A 439 -1.77 6.44 2.62
CA ILE A 439 -1.01 5.62 3.58
C ILE A 439 -0.75 6.43 4.85
N ARG A 440 -0.26 7.66 4.74
CA ARG A 440 -0.01 8.51 5.91
C ARG A 440 -1.26 8.74 6.75
N LYS A 441 -2.42 8.95 6.12
CA LYS A 441 -3.69 9.10 6.85
C LYS A 441 -4.07 7.83 7.62
N MET A 442 -3.70 6.65 7.13
CA MET A 442 -3.90 5.38 7.87
C MET A 442 -3.06 5.32 9.14
N TYR A 443 -1.87 5.93 9.11
CA TYR A 443 -0.92 5.96 10.22
C TYR A 443 -0.91 7.31 10.95
N ASP A 444 -1.92 8.14 10.74
CA ASP A 444 -2.06 9.41 11.42
C ASP A 444 -2.04 9.20 12.95
N GLY A 445 -1.10 9.87 13.62
CA GLY A 445 -0.80 9.68 15.03
C GLY A 445 0.10 8.48 15.36
N TYR A 446 0.57 7.71 14.39
CA TYR A 446 1.57 6.66 14.61
C TYR A 446 2.95 7.32 14.74
N ARG A 447 3.52 7.31 15.95
CA ARG A 447 4.85 7.90 16.19
C ARG A 447 5.93 7.09 15.50
N GLY A 448 6.84 7.77 14.83
CA GLY A 448 8.01 7.17 14.21
C GLY A 448 7.73 6.30 12.97
N PHE A 449 6.49 6.23 12.48
CA PHE A 449 6.20 5.52 11.23
C PHE A 449 6.87 6.21 10.04
N LYS A 450 7.59 5.43 9.24
CA LYS A 450 8.31 5.90 8.07
C LYS A 450 7.74 5.30 6.78
N ILE A 451 7.64 6.13 5.75
CA ILE A 451 7.36 5.68 4.38
C ILE A 451 8.55 6.05 3.52
N ARG A 452 9.19 5.05 2.95
CA ARG A 452 10.34 5.21 2.05
C ARG A 452 9.97 4.81 0.64
N LEU A 453 10.57 5.44 -0.36
CA LEU A 453 10.46 5.00 -1.74
C LEU A 453 11.57 3.98 -2.06
N GLY A 454 11.17 2.85 -2.62
CA GLY A 454 12.10 1.84 -3.12
C GLY A 454 12.48 2.17 -4.57
N LEU A 455 13.78 2.34 -4.81
CA LEU A 455 14.37 2.55 -6.13
C LEU A 455 14.75 1.20 -6.72
N ILE A 456 14.13 0.82 -7.83
CA ILE A 456 14.49 -0.38 -8.58
C ILE A 456 14.93 -0.02 -10.00
N SER A 457 15.77 -0.83 -10.62
CA SER A 457 16.15 -0.68 -12.02
C SER A 457 15.90 -1.99 -12.76
N SER A 458 14.85 -2.01 -13.57
CA SER A 458 14.37 -3.21 -14.28
C SER A 458 14.83 -3.30 -15.72
N ASP A 459 15.40 -2.24 -16.31
CA ASP A 459 15.88 -2.21 -17.67
C ASP A 459 16.81 -3.38 -17.98
N SER A 460 16.51 -4.10 -19.05
CA SER A 460 17.31 -5.25 -19.49
C SER A 460 17.54 -5.24 -21.00
N GLU A 461 18.72 -5.61 -21.40
CA GLU A 461 19.11 -5.79 -22.79
C GLU A 461 19.76 -7.16 -22.96
N ASN A 462 19.26 -7.94 -23.93
CA ASN A 462 19.72 -9.31 -24.16
C ASN A 462 19.73 -10.19 -22.90
N GLY A 463 18.74 -9.99 -22.00
CA GLY A 463 18.60 -10.71 -20.74
C GLY A 463 19.54 -10.27 -19.61
N ASN A 464 20.30 -9.19 -19.81
CA ASN A 464 21.17 -8.61 -18.79
C ASN A 464 20.62 -7.26 -18.31
N LYS A 465 20.74 -6.97 -17.03
CA LYS A 465 20.43 -5.64 -16.49
C LYS A 465 21.34 -4.58 -17.11
N VAL A 466 20.79 -3.40 -17.39
CA VAL A 466 21.49 -2.29 -18.08
C VAL A 466 22.27 -1.43 -17.09
N TRP A 467 21.69 -1.12 -15.93
CA TRP A 467 22.27 -0.21 -14.95
C TRP A 467 23.74 -0.50 -14.56
N PRO A 468 24.20 -1.79 -14.49
CA PRO A 468 25.60 -2.07 -14.16
C PRO A 468 26.58 -1.50 -15.19
N SER A 469 26.17 -1.32 -16.43
CA SER A 469 27.02 -0.78 -17.48
C SER A 469 27.21 0.73 -17.38
N HIS A 470 26.30 1.44 -16.73
CA HIS A 470 26.27 2.89 -16.66
C HIS A 470 26.57 3.45 -15.25
N ILE A 471 26.48 2.63 -14.19
CA ILE A 471 26.63 3.10 -12.81
C ILE A 471 27.98 3.76 -12.51
N SER A 472 29.05 3.44 -13.27
CA SER A 472 30.36 4.06 -13.15
C SER A 472 30.43 5.46 -13.80
N ASP A 473 29.41 5.86 -14.56
CA ASP A 473 29.31 7.20 -15.11
C ASP A 473 28.88 8.21 -14.04
N ALA A 474 29.61 9.31 -13.91
CA ALA A 474 29.30 10.37 -12.95
C ALA A 474 27.97 11.05 -13.27
N ALA A 475 27.67 11.31 -14.54
CA ALA A 475 26.43 11.96 -14.96
C ALA A 475 25.20 11.12 -14.63
N TRP A 476 25.32 9.80 -14.76
CA TRP A 476 24.27 8.85 -14.34
C TRP A 476 23.94 8.97 -12.86
N ARG A 477 25.00 8.99 -12.01
CA ARG A 477 24.83 9.10 -10.54
C ARG A 477 24.34 10.48 -10.10
N GLU A 478 24.83 11.55 -10.76
CA GLU A 478 24.39 12.93 -10.50
C GLU A 478 22.91 13.10 -10.86
N ARG A 479 22.46 12.52 -11.96
CA ARG A 479 21.05 12.52 -12.35
C ARG A 479 20.20 11.78 -11.31
N LEU A 480 20.59 10.58 -10.93
CA LEU A 480 19.87 9.80 -9.90
C LEU A 480 19.75 10.60 -8.59
N ALA A 481 20.84 11.19 -8.12
CA ALA A 481 20.86 11.94 -6.87
C ALA A 481 19.96 13.20 -6.94
N ALA A 482 19.94 13.88 -8.08
CA ALA A 482 19.10 15.05 -8.30
C ALA A 482 17.60 14.68 -8.28
N ASP A 483 17.22 13.64 -9.03
CA ASP A 483 15.83 13.17 -9.06
C ASP A 483 15.36 12.66 -7.69
N VAL A 484 16.22 11.94 -6.96
CA VAL A 484 15.94 11.52 -5.58
C VAL A 484 15.67 12.71 -4.66
N ALA A 485 16.47 13.79 -4.76
CA ALA A 485 16.27 14.99 -3.94
C ALA A 485 14.87 15.62 -4.16
N GLU A 486 14.32 15.55 -5.37
CA GLU A 486 12.99 16.05 -5.70
C GLU A 486 11.86 15.18 -5.08
N LEU A 487 12.12 13.90 -4.80
CA LEU A 487 11.15 12.99 -4.19
C LEU A 487 11.09 13.09 -2.65
N LEU A 488 12.18 13.50 -2.00
CA LEU A 488 12.31 13.52 -0.54
C LEU A 488 11.26 14.36 0.23
N PRO A 489 10.70 15.46 -0.32
CA PRO A 489 9.61 16.18 0.35
C PRO A 489 8.35 15.33 0.61
N TYR A 490 8.15 14.26 -0.14
CA TYR A 490 6.94 13.44 -0.10
C TYR A 490 7.09 12.14 0.68
N CYS A 491 8.33 11.76 1.05
CA CYS A 491 8.62 10.50 1.75
C CYS A 491 9.60 10.73 2.92
N ASP A 492 9.80 9.70 3.73
CA ASP A 492 10.70 9.75 4.90
C ASP A 492 12.07 9.17 4.58
N GLY A 493 12.31 8.75 3.35
CA GLY A 493 13.59 8.21 2.93
C GLY A 493 13.53 7.40 1.66
N ILE A 494 14.65 6.75 1.36
CA ILE A 494 14.88 5.98 0.14
C ILE A 494 15.48 4.62 0.50
N ASP A 495 15.05 3.59 -0.21
CA ASP A 495 15.72 2.29 -0.27
C ASP A 495 16.23 2.03 -1.69
N VAL A 496 17.45 1.53 -1.83
CA VAL A 496 18.03 1.17 -3.14
C VAL A 496 18.03 -0.33 -3.29
N ASP A 497 17.24 -0.83 -4.23
CA ASP A 497 17.12 -2.25 -4.54
C ASP A 497 17.55 -2.53 -6.00
N PHE A 498 18.86 -2.46 -6.23
CA PHE A 498 19.43 -2.71 -7.56
C PHE A 498 19.99 -4.13 -7.66
N GLU A 499 19.31 -4.99 -8.37
CA GLU A 499 19.66 -6.39 -8.59
C GLU A 499 20.45 -6.54 -9.90
N TRP A 500 21.69 -7.10 -10.01
CA TRP A 500 22.68 -7.39 -8.97
C TRP A 500 24.08 -7.13 -9.54
N LEU A 501 25.04 -6.75 -8.71
CA LEU A 501 26.47 -6.91 -9.00
C LEU A 501 26.99 -8.12 -8.24
N TYR A 502 27.78 -8.99 -8.89
CA TYR A 502 28.36 -10.15 -8.24
C TYR A 502 29.62 -9.81 -7.43
N SER A 503 29.97 -10.68 -6.47
CA SER A 503 31.19 -10.59 -5.68
C SER A 503 32.43 -10.54 -6.60
N GLY A 504 33.33 -9.59 -6.37
CA GLY A 504 34.52 -9.37 -7.19
C GLY A 504 34.31 -8.46 -8.41
N ASP A 505 33.11 -7.97 -8.65
CA ASP A 505 32.87 -6.99 -9.71
C ASP A 505 33.51 -5.63 -9.33
N SER A 506 34.34 -5.09 -10.23
CA SER A 506 35.04 -3.83 -10.02
C SER A 506 34.09 -2.64 -9.88
N ARG A 507 32.86 -2.76 -10.37
CA ARG A 507 31.83 -1.72 -10.30
C ARG A 507 31.31 -1.46 -8.87
N TRP A 508 31.58 -2.35 -7.92
CA TRP A 508 31.37 -2.05 -6.51
C TRP A 508 32.17 -0.79 -6.06
N THR A 509 33.38 -0.64 -6.59
CA THR A 509 34.27 0.47 -6.26
C THR A 509 34.15 1.64 -7.25
N SER A 510 33.97 1.37 -8.54
CA SER A 510 33.92 2.44 -9.56
C SER A 510 32.54 3.05 -9.74
N GLY A 511 31.49 2.39 -9.29
CA GLY A 511 30.10 2.78 -9.54
C GLY A 511 29.20 2.75 -8.32
N TYR A 512 28.97 1.57 -7.74
CA TYR A 512 27.98 1.38 -6.69
C TYR A 512 28.33 2.16 -5.40
N GLY A 513 29.56 2.07 -4.91
CA GLY A 513 30.01 2.84 -3.76
C GLY A 513 29.91 4.35 -3.99
N PRO A 514 30.43 4.90 -5.11
CA PRO A 514 30.20 6.30 -5.47
C PRO A 514 28.74 6.70 -5.63
N MET A 515 27.84 5.79 -6.05
CA MET A 515 26.40 6.04 -6.06
C MET A 515 25.85 6.19 -4.63
N VAL A 516 26.22 5.28 -3.72
CA VAL A 516 25.84 5.38 -2.30
C VAL A 516 26.31 6.71 -1.69
N GLU A 517 27.54 7.14 -2.02
CA GLU A 517 28.10 8.43 -1.59
C GLU A 517 27.29 9.62 -2.14
N ALA A 518 26.91 9.59 -3.41
CA ALA A 518 26.12 10.65 -4.05
C ALA A 518 24.69 10.71 -3.47
N LEU A 519 24.08 9.57 -3.25
CA LEU A 519 22.74 9.49 -2.62
C LEU A 519 22.78 9.97 -1.17
N ARG A 520 23.78 9.55 -0.36
CA ARG A 520 23.90 10.04 1.03
C ARG A 520 24.08 11.56 1.08
N ALA A 521 24.79 12.13 0.13
CA ALA A 521 24.96 13.59 0.04
C ALA A 521 23.66 14.32 -0.33
N ALA A 522 22.79 13.70 -1.11
CA ALA A 522 21.50 14.26 -1.51
C ALA A 522 20.39 14.06 -0.47
N ILE A 523 20.48 12.99 0.35
CA ILE A 523 19.47 12.63 1.34
C ILE A 523 19.83 13.29 2.69
N PRO A 524 18.98 14.17 3.27
CA PRO A 524 19.20 14.78 4.59
C PRO A 524 19.31 13.74 5.71
N GLU A 525 19.99 14.11 6.81
CA GLU A 525 20.21 13.20 7.95
C GLU A 525 18.92 12.77 8.68
N ASP A 526 17.86 13.57 8.60
CA ASP A 526 16.53 13.25 9.15
C ASP A 526 15.72 12.30 8.27
N LYS A 527 16.21 11.99 7.07
CA LYS A 527 15.61 11.04 6.14
C LYS A 527 16.37 9.72 6.13
N VAL A 528 15.65 8.61 6.12
CA VAL A 528 16.24 7.27 6.14
C VAL A 528 16.81 6.90 4.77
N PHE A 529 18.03 6.41 4.76
CA PHE A 529 18.67 5.85 3.59
C PHE A 529 19.08 4.40 3.84
N SER A 530 18.52 3.47 3.09
CA SER A 530 18.89 2.06 3.16
C SER A 530 19.23 1.47 1.79
N VAL A 531 19.87 0.31 1.83
CA VAL A 531 20.26 -0.44 0.64
C VAL A 531 19.84 -1.89 0.81
N SER A 532 19.12 -2.43 -0.16
CA SER A 532 18.74 -3.83 -0.22
C SER A 532 19.82 -4.66 -0.92
N LEU A 533 20.26 -5.72 -0.28
CA LEU A 533 21.33 -6.61 -0.75
C LEU A 533 20.92 -8.07 -0.63
N HIS A 534 21.60 -8.96 -1.34
CA HIS A 534 21.36 -10.41 -1.31
C HIS A 534 22.62 -11.18 -0.90
N PRO A 535 22.55 -12.29 -0.14
CA PRO A 535 23.71 -13.00 0.40
C PRO A 535 24.62 -13.70 -0.64
N VAL A 536 24.17 -13.86 -1.87
CA VAL A 536 25.00 -14.54 -2.91
C VAL A 536 26.11 -13.66 -3.45
N ALA A 537 26.03 -12.34 -3.33
CA ALA A 537 26.77 -11.52 -4.27
C ALA A 537 27.43 -10.27 -3.68
N TYR A 538 27.18 -9.85 -2.44
CA TYR A 538 27.38 -8.46 -2.10
C TYR A 538 28.52 -8.18 -1.18
N PHE A 539 29.41 -7.38 -1.68
CA PHE A 539 30.50 -6.77 -0.96
C PHE A 539 30.51 -5.27 -1.24
N LEU A 540 29.95 -4.48 -0.34
CA LEU A 540 30.18 -3.05 -0.37
C LEU A 540 31.51 -2.76 0.34
N PRO A 541 32.48 -2.09 -0.31
CA PRO A 541 33.74 -1.76 0.33
C PRO A 541 33.54 -0.93 1.60
N THR A 542 34.39 -1.13 2.61
CA THR A 542 34.28 -0.55 3.94
C THR A 542 34.19 0.99 3.93
N LYS A 543 34.76 1.67 2.94
CA LYS A 543 34.63 3.13 2.76
C LYS A 543 33.16 3.60 2.75
N TRP A 544 32.23 2.82 2.25
CA TRP A 544 30.83 3.20 2.05
C TRP A 544 29.85 2.45 2.96
N ILE A 545 30.33 1.45 3.70
CA ILE A 545 29.48 0.54 4.48
C ILE A 545 28.73 1.26 5.62
N ASP A 546 29.26 2.38 6.10
CA ASP A 546 28.66 3.18 7.17
C ASP A 546 27.71 4.29 6.67
N MET A 547 27.63 4.51 5.36
CA MET A 547 26.86 5.62 4.80
C MET A 547 25.33 5.38 4.82
N PRO A 548 24.79 4.19 4.48
CA PRO A 548 23.39 3.89 4.73
C PRO A 548 23.09 3.80 6.22
N ASP A 549 21.87 4.16 6.61
CA ASP A 549 21.39 4.03 7.98
C ASP A 549 21.27 2.56 8.38
N TYR A 550 20.81 1.71 7.44
CA TYR A 550 20.81 0.25 7.57
C TYR A 550 20.72 -0.45 6.20
N TYR A 551 20.86 -1.76 6.24
CA TYR A 551 20.79 -2.65 5.10
C TYR A 551 19.63 -3.63 5.28
N THR A 552 18.88 -3.89 4.21
CA THR A 552 17.91 -4.98 4.16
C THR A 552 18.48 -6.12 3.32
N PHE A 553 18.81 -7.24 3.99
CA PHE A 553 19.33 -8.41 3.31
C PHE A 553 18.21 -9.35 2.90
N GLN A 554 18.06 -9.54 1.62
CA GLN A 554 17.03 -10.38 1.02
C GLN A 554 17.41 -11.86 1.12
N ILE A 555 16.94 -12.54 2.18
CA ILE A 555 17.22 -13.97 2.43
C ILE A 555 16.05 -14.80 1.86
N TYR A 556 15.76 -14.60 0.61
CA TYR A 556 14.71 -15.26 -0.15
C TYR A 556 15.08 -15.26 -1.64
N GLY A 557 14.22 -15.79 -2.46
CA GLY A 557 14.36 -15.87 -3.91
C GLY A 557 13.73 -17.15 -4.43
N PRO A 558 13.86 -17.46 -5.73
CA PRO A 558 13.23 -18.63 -6.29
C PRO A 558 13.82 -19.95 -5.74
N GLN A 559 15.06 -19.94 -5.25
CA GLN A 559 15.73 -21.14 -4.78
C GLN A 559 15.27 -21.56 -3.39
N VAL A 560 14.83 -22.81 -3.25
CA VAL A 560 14.30 -23.37 -1.98
C VAL A 560 15.30 -23.31 -0.81
N THR A 561 16.59 -23.30 -1.09
CA THR A 561 17.65 -23.30 -0.05
C THR A 561 17.62 -22.03 0.81
N TRP A 562 17.16 -20.90 0.28
CA TRP A 562 17.10 -19.63 1.03
C TRP A 562 16.04 -19.60 2.13
N PHE A 563 15.10 -20.54 2.12
CA PHE A 563 14.03 -20.61 3.12
C PHE A 563 14.49 -21.29 4.42
N ALA A 564 15.54 -22.15 4.36
CA ALA A 564 16.01 -22.89 5.49
C ALA A 564 16.63 -22.01 6.59
N TYR A 565 16.36 -22.34 7.85
CA TYR A 565 16.90 -21.64 9.02
C TYR A 565 18.43 -21.61 9.05
N ASP A 566 19.10 -22.74 8.77
CA ASP A 566 20.57 -22.83 8.78
C ASP A 566 21.22 -21.88 7.75
N ASN A 567 20.58 -21.72 6.59
CA ASN A 567 21.06 -20.77 5.59
C ASN A 567 20.82 -19.31 6.02
N TYR A 568 19.77 -19.05 6.76
CA TYR A 568 19.52 -17.72 7.36
C TYR A 568 20.63 -17.34 8.34
N VAL A 569 20.97 -18.24 9.26
CA VAL A 569 22.08 -18.05 10.22
C VAL A 569 23.42 -17.90 9.49
N SER A 570 23.67 -18.73 8.48
CA SER A 570 24.90 -18.68 7.67
C SER A 570 25.02 -17.36 6.92
N ALA A 571 23.94 -16.84 6.36
CA ALA A 571 23.91 -15.53 5.69
C ALA A 571 24.24 -14.41 6.65
N TYR A 572 23.63 -14.37 7.83
CA TYR A 572 23.93 -13.37 8.86
C TYR A 572 25.42 -13.35 9.22
N ASN A 573 25.98 -14.52 9.54
CA ASN A 573 27.39 -14.67 9.88
C ASN A 573 28.31 -14.20 8.75
N LYS A 574 27.90 -14.40 7.51
CA LYS A 574 28.63 -13.94 6.33
C LYS A 574 28.64 -12.41 6.25
N PHE A 575 27.53 -11.73 6.50
CA PHE A 575 27.47 -10.26 6.52
C PHE A 575 28.34 -9.69 7.62
N VAL A 576 28.28 -10.24 8.82
CA VAL A 576 29.17 -9.85 9.92
C VAL A 576 30.65 -10.05 9.54
N SER A 577 30.99 -11.16 8.88
CA SER A 577 32.36 -11.41 8.42
C SER A 577 32.85 -10.45 7.32
N TRP A 578 31.92 -9.86 6.57
CA TRP A 578 32.19 -8.82 5.57
C TRP A 578 32.32 -7.43 6.15
N GLY A 579 32.13 -7.28 7.47
CA GLY A 579 32.31 -6.01 8.19
C GLY A 579 31.06 -5.14 8.28
N PHE A 580 29.87 -5.67 7.94
CA PHE A 580 28.64 -4.93 8.18
C PHE A 580 28.40 -4.78 9.69
N PRO A 581 28.16 -3.56 10.18
CA PRO A 581 27.80 -3.33 11.58
C PRO A 581 26.52 -4.07 11.93
N LYS A 582 26.51 -4.79 13.05
CA LYS A 582 25.36 -5.63 13.45
C LYS A 582 24.07 -4.83 13.58
N GLU A 583 24.18 -3.62 14.13
CA GLU A 583 23.08 -2.69 14.33
C GLU A 583 22.49 -2.13 13.03
N LYS A 584 23.19 -2.27 11.91
CA LYS A 584 22.72 -1.88 10.58
C LYS A 584 22.25 -3.06 9.75
N ILE A 585 22.40 -4.29 10.22
CA ILE A 585 21.94 -5.49 9.50
C ILE A 585 20.45 -5.66 9.70
N GLY A 586 19.69 -5.61 8.60
CA GLY A 586 18.27 -5.98 8.53
C GLY A 586 18.12 -7.32 7.84
N MET A 587 17.66 -8.32 8.58
CA MET A 587 17.43 -9.65 8.05
C MET A 587 15.99 -9.82 7.60
N SER A 588 15.78 -10.47 6.46
CA SER A 588 14.45 -10.63 5.90
C SER A 588 13.90 -12.05 6.01
N TYR A 589 12.59 -12.16 5.99
CA TYR A 589 11.90 -13.40 5.72
C TYR A 589 10.87 -13.22 4.59
N PRO A 590 10.67 -14.25 3.75
CA PRO A 590 9.68 -14.18 2.68
C PRO A 590 8.28 -14.50 3.19
N THR A 591 7.31 -13.82 2.62
CA THR A 591 5.87 -14.18 2.68
C THR A 591 5.44 -14.87 1.39
N THR A 592 6.38 -15.46 0.69
CA THR A 592 6.19 -16.24 -0.53
C THR A 592 6.53 -17.72 -0.33
N ALA A 593 6.10 -18.53 -1.29
CA ALA A 593 6.43 -19.94 -1.41
C ALA A 593 6.99 -20.24 -2.81
N THR A 594 7.89 -21.21 -2.93
CA THR A 594 8.54 -21.55 -4.20
C THR A 594 8.64 -23.04 -4.46
N THR A 595 8.61 -23.44 -5.73
CA THR A 595 9.01 -24.77 -6.20
C THR A 595 10.48 -24.84 -6.64
N GLY A 596 11.19 -23.71 -6.57
CA GLY A 596 12.52 -23.51 -7.19
C GLY A 596 12.47 -22.82 -8.55
N SER A 597 11.34 -22.89 -9.25
CA SER A 597 11.11 -22.22 -10.54
C SER A 597 9.88 -21.33 -10.54
N ASN A 598 8.85 -21.69 -9.78
CA ASN A 598 7.62 -20.93 -9.66
C ASN A 598 7.50 -20.36 -8.25
N VAL A 599 7.15 -19.09 -8.16
CA VAL A 599 6.91 -18.39 -6.90
C VAL A 599 5.44 -18.02 -6.79
N THR A 600 4.87 -18.16 -5.60
CA THR A 600 3.50 -17.75 -5.27
C THR A 600 3.43 -17.11 -3.89
N GLY A 601 2.36 -16.37 -3.59
CA GLY A 601 2.13 -15.85 -2.24
C GLY A 601 1.85 -16.99 -1.25
N TYR A 602 2.37 -16.86 -0.03
CA TYR A 602 2.10 -17.80 1.06
C TYR A 602 0.59 -17.98 1.33
N LYS A 603 -0.19 -16.89 1.19
CA LYS A 603 -1.66 -16.94 1.29
C LYS A 603 -2.31 -18.00 0.38
N ASN A 604 -1.74 -18.25 -0.80
CA ASN A 604 -2.27 -19.26 -1.73
C ASN A 604 -1.99 -20.68 -1.24
N ILE A 605 -0.86 -20.88 -0.56
CA ILE A 605 -0.52 -22.16 0.08
C ILE A 605 -1.49 -22.45 1.22
N VAL A 606 -1.75 -21.47 2.09
CA VAL A 606 -2.71 -21.61 3.20
C VAL A 606 -4.12 -21.88 2.67
N ALA A 607 -4.55 -21.16 1.64
CA ALA A 607 -5.86 -21.37 1.02
C ALA A 607 -6.02 -22.78 0.42
N ALA A 608 -4.95 -23.33 -0.15
CA ALA A 608 -4.94 -24.69 -0.71
C ALA A 608 -4.82 -25.79 0.37
N ASN A 609 -4.40 -25.44 1.59
CA ASN A 609 -4.14 -26.39 2.71
C ASN A 609 -4.76 -25.85 4.01
N PRO A 610 -6.09 -25.94 4.18
CA PRO A 610 -6.78 -25.38 5.37
C PRO A 610 -6.29 -25.91 6.72
N ASP A 611 -5.74 -27.13 6.75
CA ASP A 611 -5.23 -27.80 7.96
C ASP A 611 -3.70 -27.68 8.09
N LEU A 612 -3.09 -26.67 7.44
CA LEU A 612 -1.64 -26.45 7.50
C LEU A 612 -1.20 -26.22 8.95
N SER A 613 -0.19 -26.99 9.41
CA SER A 613 0.35 -26.80 10.75
C SER A 613 1.36 -25.66 10.83
N THR A 614 1.58 -25.09 12.02
CA THR A 614 2.51 -23.97 12.25
C THR A 614 3.97 -24.32 12.00
N ASP A 615 4.34 -25.58 12.16
CA ASP A 615 5.69 -26.12 11.93
C ASP A 615 5.97 -26.51 10.46
N ALA A 616 4.93 -26.50 9.61
CA ALA A 616 5.07 -26.86 8.21
C ALA A 616 5.87 -25.81 7.43
N ASN A 617 6.90 -26.26 6.71
CA ASN A 617 7.70 -25.45 5.79
C ASN A 617 7.59 -25.92 4.33
N THR A 618 6.75 -26.91 4.06
CA THR A 618 6.44 -27.44 2.73
C THR A 618 4.98 -27.83 2.64
N ALA A 619 4.36 -27.64 1.48
CA ALA A 619 3.01 -28.11 1.20
C ALA A 619 2.82 -28.33 -0.29
N THR A 620 1.79 -29.10 -0.65
CA THR A 620 1.44 -29.35 -2.05
C THR A 620 0.30 -28.44 -2.49
N MET A 621 0.46 -27.79 -3.63
CA MET A 621 -0.59 -27.02 -4.30
C MET A 621 -0.57 -27.32 -5.79
N SER A 622 -1.72 -27.64 -6.36
CA SER A 622 -1.88 -27.97 -7.79
C SER A 622 -0.88 -29.06 -8.29
N GLY A 623 -0.60 -30.06 -7.45
CA GLY A 623 0.29 -31.18 -7.77
C GLY A 623 1.80 -30.88 -7.66
N SER A 624 2.19 -29.67 -7.30
CA SER A 624 3.60 -29.28 -7.08
C SER A 624 3.89 -29.07 -5.59
N SER A 625 5.10 -29.45 -5.15
CA SER A 625 5.57 -29.21 -3.79
C SER A 625 6.20 -27.82 -3.70
N TYR A 626 5.70 -27.00 -2.80
CA TYR A 626 6.21 -25.65 -2.50
C TYR A 626 6.95 -25.65 -1.17
N THR A 627 8.06 -24.92 -1.12
CA THR A 627 8.80 -24.60 0.10
C THR A 627 8.50 -23.14 0.50
N PHE A 628 8.29 -22.90 1.80
CA PHE A 628 8.01 -21.60 2.38
C PHE A 628 8.57 -21.53 3.81
N ASN A 629 8.44 -20.40 4.49
CA ASN A 629 8.63 -20.33 5.94
C ASN A 629 7.28 -20.50 6.63
N GLY A 630 7.17 -21.49 7.51
CA GLY A 630 6.04 -21.62 8.41
C GLY A 630 6.17 -20.70 9.62
N VAL A 631 5.09 -20.63 10.41
CA VAL A 631 5.01 -19.76 11.59
C VAL A 631 6.16 -20.00 12.56
N ASP A 632 6.46 -21.27 12.89
CA ASP A 632 7.52 -21.60 13.85
C ASP A 632 8.91 -21.27 13.32
N CYS A 633 9.15 -21.48 12.02
CA CYS A 633 10.41 -21.09 11.36
C CYS A 633 10.63 -19.56 11.38
N VAL A 634 9.57 -18.77 11.18
CA VAL A 634 9.65 -17.30 11.27
C VAL A 634 9.97 -16.88 12.72
N LYS A 635 9.30 -17.47 13.72
CA LYS A 635 9.59 -17.21 15.13
C LYS A 635 11.04 -17.53 15.50
N ASP A 636 11.57 -18.65 15.03
CA ASP A 636 12.98 -19.04 15.28
C ASP A 636 13.95 -18.03 14.65
N LYS A 637 13.67 -17.56 13.42
CA LYS A 637 14.45 -16.50 12.78
C LYS A 637 14.42 -15.19 13.57
N MET A 638 13.27 -14.81 14.10
CA MET A 638 13.13 -13.60 14.92
C MET A 638 13.86 -13.73 16.27
N ASN A 639 13.77 -14.87 16.94
CA ASN A 639 14.55 -15.15 18.15
C ASN A 639 16.05 -15.02 17.88
N PHE A 640 16.54 -15.57 16.77
CA PHE A 640 17.95 -15.44 16.39
C PHE A 640 18.37 -13.99 16.20
N ILE A 641 17.54 -13.16 15.51
CA ILE A 641 17.83 -11.73 15.32
C ILE A 641 17.93 -11.01 16.67
N LEU A 642 17.03 -11.29 17.62
CA LEU A 642 17.05 -10.71 18.95
C LEU A 642 18.32 -11.09 19.71
N GLU A 643 18.72 -12.37 19.68
CA GLU A 643 19.95 -12.87 20.31
C GLU A 643 21.21 -12.19 19.74
N GLN A 644 21.24 -11.94 18.44
CA GLN A 644 22.37 -11.27 17.79
C GLN A 644 22.38 -9.75 17.98
N ASN A 645 21.31 -9.18 18.52
CA ASN A 645 21.09 -7.74 18.57
C ASN A 645 21.21 -7.08 17.17
N SER A 646 20.66 -7.73 16.16
CA SER A 646 20.60 -7.21 14.78
C SER A 646 19.70 -5.98 14.68
N GLY A 647 19.96 -5.08 13.74
CA GLY A 647 19.32 -3.76 13.70
C GLY A 647 17.85 -3.77 13.31
N THR A 648 17.52 -4.39 12.19
CA THR A 648 16.17 -4.32 11.62
C THR A 648 15.65 -5.68 11.18
N VAL A 649 14.35 -5.75 10.92
CA VAL A 649 13.69 -6.90 10.29
C VAL A 649 12.96 -6.42 9.05
N MET A 650 13.01 -7.18 7.98
CA MET A 650 12.27 -6.91 6.75
C MET A 650 11.48 -8.12 6.32
N TYR A 651 10.35 -7.91 5.68
CA TYR A 651 9.61 -8.97 5.00
C TYR A 651 9.17 -8.55 3.59
N PHE A 652 9.11 -9.51 2.70
CA PHE A 652 8.71 -9.32 1.30
C PHE A 652 7.62 -10.34 0.94
N ASP A 653 6.41 -9.93 0.53
CA ASP A 653 5.83 -8.59 0.64
C ASP A 653 4.50 -8.67 1.41
N MET A 654 3.94 -7.52 1.77
CA MET A 654 2.70 -7.44 2.55
C MET A 654 1.52 -8.19 1.90
N GLY A 655 1.42 -8.18 0.58
CA GLY A 655 0.31 -8.78 -0.15
C GLY A 655 0.37 -10.30 -0.30
N ASN A 656 1.43 -10.93 0.14
CA ASN A 656 1.64 -12.36 0.00
C ASN A 656 1.32 -13.17 1.27
N ASP A 657 1.17 -12.52 2.42
CA ASP A 657 0.75 -13.18 3.65
C ASP A 657 -0.78 -13.34 3.72
N VAL A 658 -1.26 -14.15 4.63
CA VAL A 658 -2.67 -14.21 5.04
C VAL A 658 -3.00 -13.05 5.96
N ALA A 659 -4.28 -12.75 6.14
CA ALA A 659 -4.73 -11.72 7.08
C ALA A 659 -4.13 -11.97 8.49
N VAL A 660 -3.77 -10.90 9.19
CA VAL A 660 -3.16 -10.97 10.53
C VAL A 660 -4.06 -11.68 11.55
N SER A 661 -5.38 -11.65 11.37
CA SER A 661 -6.34 -12.42 12.16
C SER A 661 -6.19 -13.94 12.00
N ASN A 662 -5.53 -14.41 10.91
CA ASN A 662 -5.28 -15.84 10.72
C ASN A 662 -4.10 -16.29 11.60
N PRO A 663 -4.24 -17.38 12.37
CA PRO A 663 -3.14 -17.90 13.20
C PRO A 663 -1.86 -18.27 12.43
N LEU A 664 -1.98 -18.49 11.11
CA LEU A 664 -0.85 -18.80 10.24
C LEU A 664 -0.16 -17.56 9.64
N SER A 665 -0.57 -16.33 9.99
CA SER A 665 0.10 -15.13 9.50
C SER A 665 1.56 -15.06 9.96
N LEU A 666 2.45 -14.90 8.99
CA LEU A 666 3.90 -14.81 9.22
C LEU A 666 4.27 -13.44 9.80
N ILE A 667 3.57 -12.38 9.40
CA ILE A 667 3.76 -11.01 9.92
C ILE A 667 3.36 -10.99 11.40
N ARG A 668 2.23 -11.56 11.75
CA ARG A 668 1.80 -11.74 13.15
C ARG A 668 2.83 -12.57 13.95
N ALA A 669 3.27 -13.69 13.40
CA ALA A 669 4.24 -14.57 14.03
C ALA A 669 5.56 -13.84 14.35
N ALA A 670 6.09 -13.08 13.40
CA ALA A 670 7.29 -12.28 13.59
C ALA A 670 7.09 -11.24 14.70
N ASN A 671 5.99 -10.48 14.64
CA ASN A 671 5.70 -9.43 15.62
C ASN A 671 5.50 -9.98 17.05
N SER A 672 4.93 -11.17 17.19
CA SER A 672 4.76 -11.81 18.50
C SER A 672 6.08 -12.11 19.23
N VAL A 673 7.19 -12.20 18.49
CA VAL A 673 8.54 -12.40 19.04
C VAL A 673 9.29 -11.08 19.20
N ILE A 674 9.24 -10.21 18.20
CA ILE A 674 10.03 -8.97 18.17
C ILE A 674 9.55 -7.97 19.21
N SER A 675 8.26 -7.97 19.52
CA SER A 675 7.61 -7.04 20.45
C SER A 675 7.49 -7.59 21.88
N ALA A 676 7.98 -8.80 22.13
CA ALA A 676 7.89 -9.45 23.45
C ALA A 676 9.02 -8.91 24.43
#